data_f1abe5e8bef61e9810229720950d6493
#
_entry.id   f1abe5e8bef61e9810229720950d6493
#
_cell.length_a   1.000
_cell.length_b   1.000
_cell.length_c   1.000
_cell.angle_alpha   90.00
_cell.angle_beta   90.00
_cell.angle_gamma   90.00
#
_symmetry.space_group_name_H-M   'P 1'
#
loop_
_entity.id
_entity.type
_entity.pdbx_description
1 polymer ?
#
loop_
_entity_poly.entity_id
_entity_poly.type
_entity_poly.pdbx_seq_one_letter_code
_entity_poly.pdbx_strand_id
1 'polypeptide(L)'
;MRNWSEKMRLEGWLLDVRFREDQAMLWIKVGDQRVQMKDRFNMDFFVSPDNVTQEKLVYLFDEHDHIVKIDKSLRFLSIDSPEKSQVLRVSVDSITHYRNLVKLVSRYGEVFDTSLSPSQRYLADRSLIPLGKLVVDVNDQNIITGIESLPLGLEVEPPPFKVLCFDLSLENEMLDLVTYNEYMQEEYRFTGPEYETLLAFVEYLSEYDPDMLACMETDLKRLISLQTKHDLPLSGYFHRKSFHLDEGRVYLNLMSYRRMSLAGMVERIQYNREVPRIASDWAAGRAIESRQTYEARRKGYLLPRNGFYQPVMSLEELLRERDHGGLIFAPNVGLHENVAALDFESMFPQIILKHNISYENVRNGRETEGFLLDFTRDTLDRRLYFKHKRKELEGDPEKWFWCETRQQALKEILFCTYGYSGCWANKFGNMDTFMEINKAARINLVKAMNIARRKGFQTIYGNSDSLFLERKGATRTDFDVLSDEIYTKTELPITVENHFRFLVLLPQKSGKNFGAINRYYGVTYDNKLVCRGIELRRRNTCQFVAKTQEESIRAMLDQESRDDVLSKGIEDANKVIDRACREIKRGLVPIDALESKTILRRKPSKYKARLPHVAAAEALNINGLDVGKGNVIGYVYVDADHKNPFRRISPAGYQKNFDAKKYMRLVEEAGRSIMLPFLKKEEEARKTASLESFFNP
;
A
#
# COMPACT_ATOMS: atom_id res chain seq x y z
N MET A 1 44.56 -38.83 -11.18
CA MET A 1 44.44 -37.75 -10.19
C MET A 1 43.02 -37.21 -10.25
N ARG A 2 42.16 -37.55 -9.30
CA ARG A 2 40.81 -37.01 -9.19
C ARG A 2 40.95 -35.67 -8.47
N ASN A 3 40.88 -34.55 -9.23
CA ASN A 3 40.73 -33.23 -8.64
C ASN A 3 39.33 -33.19 -8.01
N TRP A 4 39.22 -33.36 -6.72
CA TRP A 4 38.12 -32.92 -5.94
C TRP A 4 38.29 -31.43 -5.73
N SER A 5 37.67 -30.57 -6.60
CA SER A 5 37.45 -29.17 -6.23
C SER A 5 36.53 -29.19 -5.02
N GLU A 6 36.95 -28.70 -3.89
CA GLU A 6 36.11 -28.57 -2.70
C GLU A 6 34.90 -27.72 -3.05
N LYS A 7 33.73 -28.35 -3.11
CA LYS A 7 32.46 -27.63 -3.24
C LYS A 7 32.15 -27.01 -1.89
N MET A 8 32.09 -25.71 -1.83
CA MET A 8 31.69 -25.00 -0.62
C MET A 8 30.18 -24.79 -0.65
N ARG A 9 29.47 -25.24 0.41
CA ARG A 9 28.04 -25.04 0.59
C ARG A 9 27.82 -23.90 1.57
N LEU A 10 27.08 -22.85 1.14
CA LEU A 10 26.82 -21.65 1.91
C LEU A 10 25.31 -21.43 2.05
N GLU A 11 24.88 -21.02 3.24
CA GLU A 11 23.53 -20.54 3.51
C GLU A 11 23.57 -19.03 3.72
N GLY A 12 22.62 -18.31 3.11
CA GLY A 12 22.56 -16.86 3.20
C GLY A 12 21.25 -16.27 2.73
N TRP A 13 21.22 -14.96 2.65
CA TRP A 13 20.04 -14.18 2.22
C TRP A 13 20.31 -13.53 0.86
N LEU A 14 19.40 -13.70 -0.10
CA LEU A 14 19.53 -13.09 -1.44
C LEU A 14 19.25 -11.59 -1.38
N LEU A 15 20.28 -10.76 -1.50
CA LEU A 15 20.16 -9.29 -1.48
C LEU A 15 19.80 -8.72 -2.85
N ASP A 16 20.55 -9.07 -3.90
CA ASP A 16 20.37 -8.52 -5.24
C ASP A 16 20.82 -9.52 -6.33
N VAL A 17 20.31 -9.35 -7.53
CA VAL A 17 20.75 -10.05 -8.73
C VAL A 17 21.01 -9.01 -9.81
N ARG A 18 22.24 -8.97 -10.33
CA ARG A 18 22.70 -8.10 -11.41
C ARG A 18 23.14 -8.93 -12.60
N PHE A 19 23.18 -8.33 -13.77
CA PHE A 19 23.50 -9.06 -14.99
C PHE A 19 24.59 -8.34 -15.77
N ARG A 20 25.52 -9.13 -16.28
CA ARG A 20 26.54 -8.69 -17.20
C ARG A 20 26.69 -9.76 -18.29
N GLU A 21 26.29 -9.41 -19.52
CA GLU A 21 26.23 -10.32 -20.67
C GLU A 21 25.44 -11.62 -20.34
N ASP A 22 26.08 -12.78 -20.40
CA ASP A 22 25.53 -14.11 -20.12
C ASP A 22 25.65 -14.54 -18.64
N GLN A 23 25.96 -13.59 -17.73
CA GLN A 23 26.19 -13.89 -16.34
C GLN A 23 25.19 -13.17 -15.44
N ALA A 24 24.61 -13.92 -14.50
CA ALA A 24 23.92 -13.40 -13.33
C ALA A 24 24.93 -13.31 -12.18
N MET A 25 25.03 -12.11 -11.59
CA MET A 25 25.84 -11.83 -10.40
C MET A 25 24.91 -11.69 -9.20
N LEU A 26 24.95 -12.65 -8.31
CA LEU A 26 24.14 -12.67 -7.09
C LEU A 26 24.91 -12.08 -5.94
N TRP A 27 24.30 -11.16 -5.22
CA TRP A 27 24.79 -10.70 -3.94
C TRP A 27 24.02 -11.41 -2.81
N ILE A 28 24.76 -12.13 -1.98
CA ILE A 28 24.23 -12.96 -0.90
C ILE A 28 24.86 -12.52 0.41
N LYS A 29 24.05 -12.28 1.44
CA LYS A 29 24.54 -12.04 2.80
C LYS A 29 24.72 -13.37 3.50
N VAL A 30 25.98 -13.68 3.81
CA VAL A 30 26.41 -14.87 4.56
C VAL A 30 27.02 -14.40 5.89
N GLY A 31 26.34 -14.64 7.01
CA GLY A 31 26.70 -14.02 8.28
C GLY A 31 26.66 -12.47 8.16
N ASP A 32 27.76 -11.82 8.49
CA ASP A 32 27.86 -10.35 8.38
C ASP A 32 28.44 -9.87 7.04
N GLN A 33 28.81 -10.77 6.15
CA GLN A 33 29.47 -10.42 4.89
C GLN A 33 28.52 -10.47 3.70
N ARG A 34 28.71 -9.58 2.73
CA ARG A 34 28.07 -9.62 1.41
C ARG A 34 29.02 -10.28 0.42
N VAL A 35 28.64 -11.42 -0.11
CA VAL A 35 29.45 -12.21 -1.03
C VAL A 35 28.83 -12.17 -2.43
N GLN A 36 29.67 -11.91 -3.43
CA GLN A 36 29.27 -11.98 -4.83
C GLN A 36 29.53 -13.38 -5.38
N MET A 37 28.50 -13.95 -6.01
CA MET A 37 28.56 -15.25 -6.70
C MET A 37 28.08 -15.09 -8.13
N LYS A 38 28.57 -15.96 -9.03
CA LYS A 38 28.27 -15.91 -10.45
C LYS A 38 27.52 -17.15 -10.88
N ASP A 39 26.48 -16.98 -11.72
CA ASP A 39 25.76 -18.05 -12.38
C ASP A 39 25.65 -17.78 -13.86
N ARG A 40 25.66 -18.82 -14.70
CA ARG A 40 25.37 -18.70 -16.13
C ARG A 40 23.89 -18.46 -16.34
N PHE A 41 23.57 -17.45 -17.12
CA PHE A 41 22.20 -17.11 -17.42
C PHE A 41 22.03 -16.51 -18.81
N ASN A 42 21.34 -17.20 -19.66
CA ASN A 42 20.97 -16.71 -20.98
C ASN A 42 19.57 -16.11 -20.95
N MET A 43 19.39 -14.96 -21.58
CA MET A 43 18.05 -14.41 -21.82
C MET A 43 17.29 -15.33 -22.78
N ASP A 44 15.99 -15.44 -22.61
CA ASP A 44 15.16 -16.19 -23.54
C ASP A 44 13.87 -15.44 -23.90
N PHE A 45 13.27 -15.84 -24.99
CA PHE A 45 11.91 -15.50 -25.37
C PHE A 45 11.28 -16.66 -26.12
N PHE A 46 9.98 -16.61 -26.28
CA PHE A 46 9.28 -17.65 -27.03
C PHE A 46 8.68 -17.06 -28.30
N VAL A 47 8.58 -17.87 -29.33
CA VAL A 47 7.92 -17.53 -30.59
C VAL A 47 7.00 -18.65 -31.03
N SER A 48 5.81 -18.28 -31.50
CA SER A 48 4.84 -19.18 -32.09
C SER A 48 4.78 -18.90 -33.59
N PRO A 49 5.59 -19.62 -34.43
CA PRO A 49 5.56 -19.49 -35.88
C PRO A 49 4.50 -20.38 -36.50
N ASP A 50 4.02 -19.99 -37.66
CA ASP A 50 3.35 -20.97 -38.55
C ASP A 50 4.36 -21.99 -39.14
N ASN A 51 3.85 -23.09 -39.72
CA ASN A 51 4.71 -24.17 -40.17
C ASN A 51 5.71 -23.75 -41.27
N VAL A 52 5.35 -22.82 -42.16
CA VAL A 52 6.22 -22.31 -43.22
C VAL A 52 7.31 -21.37 -42.67
N THR A 53 6.96 -20.63 -41.70
CA THR A 53 7.86 -19.64 -41.04
C THR A 53 8.85 -20.33 -40.11
N GLN A 54 8.53 -21.51 -39.56
CA GLN A 54 9.40 -22.26 -38.66
C GLN A 54 10.74 -22.63 -39.32
N GLU A 55 10.74 -23.10 -40.56
CA GLU A 55 11.98 -23.46 -41.30
C GLU A 55 12.86 -22.21 -41.54
N LYS A 56 12.25 -21.10 -41.93
CA LYS A 56 12.96 -19.83 -42.13
C LYS A 56 13.56 -19.29 -40.85
N LEU A 57 12.87 -19.47 -39.72
CA LEU A 57 13.39 -19.06 -38.41
C LEU A 57 14.56 -19.92 -37.96
N VAL A 58 14.53 -21.23 -38.17
CA VAL A 58 15.63 -22.13 -37.83
C VAL A 58 16.88 -21.73 -38.63
N TYR A 59 16.73 -21.48 -39.95
CA TYR A 59 17.84 -21.00 -40.76
C TYR A 59 18.41 -19.63 -40.29
N LEU A 60 17.55 -18.67 -39.95
CA LEU A 60 17.94 -17.38 -39.42
C LEU A 60 18.70 -17.51 -38.12
N PHE A 61 18.36 -18.49 -37.32
CA PHE A 61 18.94 -18.73 -36.01
C PHE A 61 20.31 -19.42 -36.09
N ASP A 62 20.48 -20.33 -37.00
CA ASP A 62 21.77 -21.02 -37.23
C ASP A 62 22.88 -20.08 -37.71
N GLU A 63 22.51 -18.96 -38.34
CA GLU A 63 23.46 -17.94 -38.82
C GLU A 63 23.70 -16.79 -37.83
N HIS A 64 23.09 -16.78 -36.65
CA HIS A 64 23.16 -15.62 -35.74
C HIS A 64 24.05 -15.87 -34.52
N ASP A 65 25.18 -15.15 -34.43
CA ASP A 65 26.25 -15.33 -33.44
C ASP A 65 25.79 -15.28 -31.96
N HIS A 66 24.66 -14.62 -31.66
CA HIS A 66 24.17 -14.43 -30.30
C HIS A 66 23.02 -15.39 -29.91
N ILE A 67 22.63 -16.30 -30.78
CA ILE A 67 21.63 -17.32 -30.46
C ILE A 67 22.34 -18.61 -30.04
N VAL A 68 22.23 -18.92 -28.77
CA VAL A 68 22.93 -20.07 -28.18
C VAL A 68 22.18 -21.37 -28.38
N LYS A 69 20.85 -21.32 -28.35
CA LYS A 69 20.02 -22.51 -28.35
C LYS A 69 18.59 -22.22 -28.81
N ILE A 70 18.03 -23.17 -29.53
CA ILE A 70 16.62 -23.17 -29.87
C ILE A 70 16.02 -24.54 -29.47
N ASP A 71 14.98 -24.47 -28.63
CA ASP A 71 14.28 -25.65 -28.15
C ASP A 71 12.79 -25.60 -28.49
N LYS A 72 12.22 -26.73 -28.88
CA LYS A 72 10.77 -26.89 -28.90
C LYS A 72 10.25 -27.03 -27.48
N SER A 73 9.21 -26.26 -27.13
CA SER A 73 8.62 -26.26 -25.80
C SER A 73 7.10 -26.24 -25.86
N LEU A 74 6.45 -26.94 -24.96
CA LEU A 74 4.99 -26.90 -24.79
C LEU A 74 4.62 -25.87 -23.72
N ARG A 75 3.86 -24.84 -24.11
CA ARG A 75 3.45 -23.74 -23.26
C ARG A 75 1.99 -23.35 -23.49
N PHE A 76 1.34 -22.83 -22.46
CA PHE A 76 0.07 -22.13 -22.64
C PHE A 76 0.35 -20.74 -23.23
N LEU A 77 -0.27 -20.41 -24.37
CA LEU A 77 -0.06 -19.11 -25.02
C LEU A 77 -0.61 -17.93 -24.21
N SER A 78 -1.60 -18.19 -23.37
CA SER A 78 -2.17 -17.22 -22.43
C SER A 78 -2.73 -17.93 -21.20
N ILE A 79 -3.14 -17.13 -20.18
CA ILE A 79 -3.84 -17.65 -18.99
C ILE A 79 -5.18 -18.35 -19.36
N ASP A 80 -5.82 -17.89 -20.43
CA ASP A 80 -7.09 -18.42 -20.92
C ASP A 80 -6.94 -19.64 -21.86
N SER A 81 -5.71 -20.00 -22.26
CA SER A 81 -5.48 -21.11 -23.17
C SER A 81 -5.92 -22.44 -22.57
N PRO A 82 -6.81 -23.22 -23.22
CA PRO A 82 -7.31 -24.47 -22.65
C PRO A 82 -6.23 -25.58 -22.65
N GLU A 83 -5.28 -25.53 -23.57
CA GLU A 83 -4.21 -26.50 -23.73
C GLU A 83 -2.87 -25.84 -24.07
N LYS A 84 -1.81 -26.63 -23.95
CA LYS A 84 -0.46 -26.18 -24.31
C LYS A 84 -0.25 -26.29 -25.83
N SER A 85 0.34 -25.25 -26.39
CA SER A 85 0.77 -25.20 -27.79
C SER A 85 2.27 -25.38 -27.89
N GLN A 86 2.74 -25.93 -29.04
CA GLN A 86 4.16 -26.01 -29.32
C GLN A 86 4.68 -24.65 -29.74
N VAL A 87 5.74 -24.18 -29.06
CA VAL A 87 6.45 -22.93 -29.32
C VAL A 87 7.95 -23.19 -29.42
N LEU A 88 8.70 -22.27 -30.01
CA LEU A 88 10.15 -22.28 -29.97
C LEU A 88 10.64 -21.38 -28.84
N ARG A 89 11.49 -21.92 -27.99
CA ARG A 89 12.26 -21.16 -27.00
C ARG A 89 13.59 -20.75 -27.62
N VAL A 90 13.86 -19.47 -27.71
CA VAL A 90 15.09 -18.90 -28.25
C VAL A 90 15.94 -18.37 -27.11
N SER A 91 17.12 -18.94 -26.89
CA SER A 91 18.08 -18.54 -25.86
C SER A 91 19.17 -17.66 -26.45
N VAL A 92 19.45 -16.53 -25.80
CA VAL A 92 20.36 -15.47 -26.26
C VAL A 92 21.42 -15.21 -25.19
N ASP A 93 22.71 -15.18 -25.57
CA ASP A 93 23.84 -14.97 -24.66
C ASP A 93 24.09 -13.51 -24.33
N SER A 94 23.48 -12.58 -25.04
CA SER A 94 23.71 -11.15 -24.88
C SER A 94 22.45 -10.37 -24.53
N ILE A 95 22.43 -9.74 -23.34
CA ILE A 95 21.37 -8.82 -22.92
C ILE A 95 21.32 -7.60 -23.84
N THR A 96 22.44 -7.16 -24.34
CA THR A 96 22.56 -5.99 -25.24
C THR A 96 21.87 -6.27 -26.58
N HIS A 97 22.06 -7.44 -27.17
CA HIS A 97 21.49 -7.82 -28.46
C HIS A 97 20.05 -8.37 -28.37
N TYR A 98 19.61 -8.77 -27.18
CA TYR A 98 18.30 -9.37 -26.93
C TYR A 98 17.14 -8.60 -27.59
N ARG A 99 17.08 -7.26 -27.40
CA ARG A 99 15.99 -6.43 -27.93
C ARG A 99 15.93 -6.39 -29.45
N ASN A 100 17.10 -6.38 -30.08
CA ASN A 100 17.21 -6.37 -31.54
C ASN A 100 16.77 -7.70 -32.12
N LEU A 101 17.15 -8.82 -31.49
CA LEU A 101 16.72 -10.16 -31.85
C LEU A 101 15.22 -10.34 -31.70
N VAL A 102 14.64 -9.93 -30.58
CA VAL A 102 13.17 -9.93 -30.38
C VAL A 102 12.46 -9.14 -31.48
N LYS A 103 12.97 -7.96 -31.84
CA LYS A 103 12.40 -7.15 -32.93
C LYS A 103 12.52 -7.83 -34.29
N LEU A 104 13.63 -8.49 -34.57
CA LEU A 104 13.86 -9.23 -35.80
C LEU A 104 12.88 -10.40 -35.90
N VAL A 105 12.84 -11.26 -34.88
CA VAL A 105 12.03 -12.49 -34.84
C VAL A 105 10.53 -12.17 -34.83
N SER A 106 10.10 -11.05 -34.26
CA SER A 106 8.68 -10.65 -34.29
C SER A 106 8.09 -10.37 -35.66
N ARG A 107 8.90 -10.40 -36.73
CA ARG A 107 8.43 -10.34 -38.12
C ARG A 107 8.00 -11.69 -38.65
N TYR A 108 8.36 -12.78 -37.99
CA TYR A 108 8.17 -14.15 -38.41
C TYR A 108 7.18 -14.93 -37.53
N GLY A 109 6.69 -14.36 -36.48
CA GLY A 109 5.71 -14.96 -35.56
C GLY A 109 5.44 -14.13 -34.36
N GLU A 110 4.42 -14.52 -33.58
CA GLU A 110 4.10 -13.89 -32.32
C GLU A 110 5.16 -14.24 -31.28
N VAL A 111 5.68 -13.19 -30.59
CA VAL A 111 6.74 -13.34 -29.60
C VAL A 111 6.20 -13.08 -28.20
N PHE A 112 6.65 -13.90 -27.24
CA PHE A 112 6.17 -13.91 -25.87
C PHE A 112 7.31 -13.70 -24.87
N ASP A 113 6.97 -13.32 -23.63
CA ASP A 113 7.87 -13.10 -22.49
C ASP A 113 8.88 -11.96 -22.71
N THR A 114 8.72 -11.14 -23.72
CA THR A 114 9.71 -10.13 -24.11
C THR A 114 9.75 -8.90 -23.20
N SER A 115 8.75 -8.71 -22.33
CA SER A 115 8.64 -7.57 -21.40
C SER A 115 9.25 -7.83 -20.02
N LEU A 116 9.66 -9.06 -19.73
CA LEU A 116 10.25 -9.45 -18.45
C LEU A 116 11.65 -8.83 -18.29
N SER A 117 11.95 -8.36 -17.06
CA SER A 117 13.32 -7.98 -16.71
C SER A 117 14.22 -9.22 -16.63
N PRO A 118 15.55 -9.07 -16.78
CA PRO A 118 16.47 -10.18 -16.54
C PRO A 118 16.31 -10.79 -15.14
N SER A 119 16.12 -9.95 -14.11
CA SER A 119 15.92 -10.39 -12.73
C SER A 119 14.65 -11.21 -12.55
N GLN A 120 13.51 -10.77 -13.12
CA GLN A 120 12.26 -11.54 -13.06
C GLN A 120 12.38 -12.92 -13.69
N ARG A 121 13.08 -13.02 -14.85
CA ARG A 121 13.35 -14.29 -15.51
C ARG A 121 14.18 -15.20 -14.65
N TYR A 122 15.33 -14.71 -14.22
CA TYR A 122 16.29 -15.49 -13.41
C TYR A 122 15.65 -15.99 -12.13
N LEU A 123 14.97 -15.11 -11.39
CA LEU A 123 14.28 -15.47 -10.15
C LEU A 123 13.20 -16.52 -10.36
N ALA A 124 12.41 -16.41 -11.46
CA ALA A 124 11.37 -17.37 -11.78
C ALA A 124 11.96 -18.73 -12.22
N ASP A 125 12.98 -18.72 -13.10
CA ASP A 125 13.60 -19.93 -13.62
C ASP A 125 14.36 -20.73 -12.55
N ARG A 126 14.96 -20.03 -11.57
CA ARG A 126 15.63 -20.61 -10.41
C ARG A 126 14.73 -20.79 -9.19
N SER A 127 13.46 -20.40 -9.27
CA SER A 127 12.50 -20.41 -8.15
C SER A 127 12.99 -19.67 -6.91
N LEU A 128 13.73 -18.57 -7.09
CA LEU A 128 14.32 -17.79 -6.01
C LEU A 128 13.38 -16.71 -5.47
N ILE A 129 13.59 -16.39 -4.20
CA ILE A 129 12.83 -15.38 -3.47
C ILE A 129 13.78 -14.27 -3.03
N PRO A 130 13.64 -13.03 -3.55
CA PRO A 130 14.46 -11.89 -3.09
C PRO A 130 14.26 -11.66 -1.60
N LEU A 131 15.32 -11.31 -0.89
CA LEU A 131 15.37 -11.19 0.57
C LEU A 131 14.92 -12.47 1.33
N GLY A 132 14.88 -13.60 0.64
CA GLY A 132 14.67 -14.94 1.23
C GLY A 132 16.00 -15.64 1.51
N LYS A 133 15.94 -16.66 2.36
CA LYS A 133 17.07 -17.57 2.61
C LYS A 133 17.25 -18.50 1.43
N LEU A 134 18.49 -18.82 1.14
CA LEU A 134 18.85 -19.82 0.13
C LEU A 134 20.12 -20.55 0.51
N VAL A 135 20.33 -21.70 -0.13
CA VAL A 135 21.56 -22.48 -0.04
C VAL A 135 22.19 -22.49 -1.42
N VAL A 136 23.48 -22.23 -1.48
CA VAL A 136 24.28 -22.27 -2.71
C VAL A 136 25.48 -23.18 -2.57
N ASP A 137 25.72 -23.98 -3.59
CA ASP A 137 26.95 -24.73 -3.78
C ASP A 137 27.80 -23.97 -4.79
N VAL A 138 29.02 -23.62 -4.42
CA VAL A 138 29.96 -22.88 -5.27
C VAL A 138 31.31 -23.60 -5.43
N ASN A 139 31.98 -23.31 -6.53
CA ASN A 139 33.37 -23.72 -6.72
C ASN A 139 34.34 -22.64 -6.23
N ASP A 140 35.64 -22.90 -6.33
CA ASP A 140 36.74 -22.01 -5.90
C ASP A 140 36.74 -20.63 -6.58
N GLN A 141 36.01 -20.45 -7.68
CA GLN A 141 35.86 -19.19 -8.42
C GLN A 141 34.56 -18.45 -8.10
N ASN A 142 33.86 -18.85 -7.05
CA ASN A 142 32.52 -18.36 -6.69
C ASN A 142 31.47 -18.55 -7.81
N ILE A 143 31.64 -19.59 -8.65
CA ILE A 143 30.65 -19.95 -9.66
C ILE A 143 29.66 -20.92 -9.00
N ILE A 144 28.37 -20.61 -9.13
CA ILE A 144 27.26 -21.41 -8.58
C ILE A 144 27.17 -22.72 -9.36
N THR A 145 27.20 -23.83 -8.63
CA THR A 145 27.02 -25.20 -9.15
C THR A 145 25.69 -25.80 -8.73
N GLY A 146 25.07 -25.26 -7.68
CA GLY A 146 23.74 -25.58 -7.18
C GLY A 146 23.16 -24.40 -6.42
N ILE A 147 21.86 -24.18 -6.53
CA ILE A 147 21.15 -23.11 -5.81
C ILE A 147 19.72 -23.57 -5.47
N GLU A 148 19.34 -23.35 -4.24
CA GLU A 148 18.01 -23.72 -3.73
C GLU A 148 17.49 -22.64 -2.79
N SER A 149 16.25 -22.18 -3.01
CA SER A 149 15.56 -21.25 -2.12
C SER A 149 14.93 -22.01 -0.96
N LEU A 150 15.17 -21.56 0.26
CA LEU A 150 14.50 -22.12 1.43
C LEU A 150 13.05 -21.58 1.53
N PRO A 151 12.12 -22.35 2.12
CA PRO A 151 10.77 -21.88 2.38
C PRO A 151 10.77 -20.59 3.22
N LEU A 152 9.82 -19.70 2.96
CA LEU A 152 9.64 -18.52 3.79
C LEU A 152 9.11 -18.89 5.16
N GLY A 153 9.88 -18.59 6.20
CA GLY A 153 9.47 -18.80 7.59
C GLY A 153 8.43 -17.78 8.07
N LEU A 154 8.00 -17.95 9.31
CA LEU A 154 7.05 -17.09 10.02
C LEU A 154 7.73 -16.38 11.21
N GLU A 155 9.04 -16.18 11.13
CA GLU A 155 9.81 -15.46 12.13
C GLU A 155 9.28 -14.01 12.26
N VAL A 156 9.15 -13.57 13.51
CA VAL A 156 8.70 -12.20 13.81
C VAL A 156 9.80 -11.21 13.49
N GLU A 157 11.03 -11.52 13.89
CA GLU A 157 12.21 -10.71 13.64
C GLU A 157 12.45 -10.57 12.12
N PRO A 158 12.76 -9.37 11.62
CA PRO A 158 13.17 -9.21 10.23
C PRO A 158 14.52 -9.91 9.97
N PRO A 159 14.85 -10.22 8.71
CA PRO A 159 16.17 -10.70 8.36
C PRO A 159 17.27 -9.75 8.86
N PRO A 160 18.47 -10.23 9.19
CA PRO A 160 19.54 -9.45 9.82
C PRO A 160 20.24 -8.50 8.84
N PHE A 161 19.47 -7.65 8.16
CA PHE A 161 20.01 -6.63 7.27
C PHE A 161 20.27 -5.33 8.03
N LYS A 162 21.46 -4.80 7.92
CA LYS A 162 21.78 -3.46 8.40
C LYS A 162 21.23 -2.42 7.41
N VAL A 163 20.30 -1.58 7.85
CA VAL A 163 19.71 -0.52 7.02
C VAL A 163 20.15 0.83 7.55
N LEU A 164 20.75 1.66 6.71
CA LEU A 164 21.00 3.06 7.01
C LEU A 164 19.94 3.93 6.33
N CYS A 165 19.17 4.66 7.12
CA CYS A 165 18.20 5.66 6.65
C CYS A 165 18.83 7.04 6.72
N PHE A 166 18.75 7.85 5.67
CA PHE A 166 19.22 9.22 5.71
C PHE A 166 18.46 10.17 4.80
N ASP A 167 18.48 11.45 5.16
CA ASP A 167 18.11 12.59 4.34
C ASP A 167 19.35 13.46 4.10
N LEU A 168 19.45 14.09 2.92
CA LEU A 168 20.56 14.96 2.52
C LEU A 168 20.01 16.29 2.00
N SER A 169 20.48 17.40 2.56
CA SER A 169 20.27 18.75 2.02
C SER A 169 21.59 19.48 1.82
N LEU A 170 21.66 20.33 0.81
CA LEU A 170 22.84 21.15 0.49
C LEU A 170 22.35 22.57 0.21
N GLU A 171 22.79 23.54 1.02
CA GLU A 171 22.46 24.95 0.92
C GLU A 171 23.72 25.81 1.09
N ASN A 172 24.02 26.69 0.14
CA ASN A 172 25.16 27.63 0.19
C ASN A 172 26.49 26.96 0.57
N GLU A 173 26.81 25.82 -0.06
CA GLU A 173 27.99 24.99 0.21
C GLU A 173 28.04 24.35 1.62
N MET A 174 26.98 24.46 2.38
CA MET A 174 26.79 23.76 3.65
C MET A 174 25.95 22.49 3.43
N LEU A 175 26.53 21.35 3.78
CA LEU A 175 25.89 20.04 3.70
C LEU A 175 25.28 19.71 5.06
N ASP A 176 24.03 19.21 5.04
CA ASP A 176 23.34 18.66 6.21
C ASP A 176 22.87 17.24 5.86
N LEU A 177 23.42 16.26 6.56
CA LEU A 177 23.12 14.84 6.45
C LEU A 177 22.58 14.36 7.79
N VAL A 178 21.38 13.79 7.78
CA VAL A 178 20.71 13.29 8.99
C VAL A 178 20.44 11.81 8.82
N THR A 179 20.87 10.99 9.77
CA THR A 179 20.56 9.58 9.82
C THR A 179 19.42 9.28 10.79
N TYR A 180 18.67 8.21 10.54
CA TYR A 180 17.50 7.82 11.32
C TYR A 180 17.54 6.33 11.65
N ASN A 181 17.04 5.97 12.85
CA ASN A 181 16.81 4.60 13.24
C ASN A 181 15.56 3.98 12.57
N GLU A 182 15.26 2.72 12.86
CA GLU A 182 14.10 2.01 12.30
C GLU A 182 12.76 2.69 12.63
N TYR A 183 12.66 3.38 13.75
CA TYR A 183 11.48 4.14 14.18
C TYR A 183 11.43 5.57 13.63
N MET A 184 12.39 5.91 12.74
CA MET A 184 12.51 7.23 12.11
C MET A 184 12.82 8.37 13.11
N GLN A 185 13.49 8.05 14.21
CA GLN A 185 14.07 9.03 15.11
C GLN A 185 15.48 9.40 14.64
N GLU A 186 15.84 10.66 14.74
CA GLU A 186 17.19 11.14 14.41
C GLU A 186 18.24 10.47 15.30
N GLU A 187 19.28 9.91 14.70
CA GLU A 187 20.40 9.29 15.41
C GLU A 187 21.66 10.15 15.38
N TYR A 188 22.08 10.51 14.16
CA TYR A 188 23.27 11.32 13.94
C TYR A 188 22.97 12.42 12.92
N ARG A 189 23.63 13.58 13.14
CA ARG A 189 23.58 14.70 12.20
C ARG A 189 24.98 15.20 11.89
N PHE A 190 25.30 15.25 10.62
CA PHE A 190 26.54 15.79 10.05
C PHE A 190 26.20 17.11 9.36
N THR A 191 26.73 18.23 9.87
CA THR A 191 26.42 19.57 9.34
C THR A 191 27.71 20.40 9.26
N GLY A 192 27.96 21.00 8.12
CA GLY A 192 29.16 21.84 7.90
C GLY A 192 29.51 22.04 6.42
N PRO A 193 30.76 22.47 6.14
CA PRO A 193 31.24 22.58 4.77
C PRO A 193 31.12 21.26 4.00
N GLU A 194 30.82 21.34 2.70
CA GLU A 194 30.46 20.19 1.86
C GLU A 194 31.46 19.04 1.97
N TYR A 195 32.77 19.31 1.79
CA TYR A 195 33.78 18.27 1.77
C TYR A 195 33.95 17.57 3.13
N GLU A 196 34.11 18.37 4.20
CA GLU A 196 34.38 17.85 5.56
C GLU A 196 33.19 17.01 6.07
N THR A 197 31.97 17.49 5.84
CA THR A 197 30.72 16.81 6.21
C THR A 197 30.56 15.52 5.42
N LEU A 198 30.85 15.56 4.12
CA LEU A 198 30.75 14.37 3.28
C LEU A 198 31.80 13.32 3.69
N LEU A 199 33.03 13.73 4.01
CA LEU A 199 34.09 12.83 4.47
C LEU A 199 33.70 12.12 5.76
N ALA A 200 33.23 12.88 6.76
CA ALA A 200 32.74 12.32 8.04
C ALA A 200 31.59 11.33 7.83
N PHE A 201 30.65 11.64 6.93
CA PHE A 201 29.57 10.72 6.61
C PHE A 201 30.04 9.45 5.89
N VAL A 202 31.01 9.54 4.98
CA VAL A 202 31.61 8.38 4.28
C VAL A 202 32.36 7.50 5.26
N GLU A 203 33.12 8.06 6.21
CA GLU A 203 33.76 7.32 7.29
C GLU A 203 32.73 6.58 8.15
N TYR A 204 31.68 7.26 8.59
CA TYR A 204 30.57 6.65 9.32
C TYR A 204 29.89 5.53 8.52
N LEU A 205 29.62 5.74 7.22
CA LEU A 205 29.03 4.74 6.34
C LEU A 205 29.92 3.50 6.20
N SER A 206 31.25 3.68 6.16
CA SER A 206 32.22 2.60 6.07
C SER A 206 32.31 1.80 7.37
N GLU A 207 32.24 2.47 8.52
CA GLU A 207 32.23 1.84 9.85
C GLU A 207 30.90 1.09 10.12
N TYR A 208 29.79 1.72 9.82
CA TYR A 208 28.46 1.11 9.99
C TYR A 208 28.24 -0.08 9.05
N ASP A 209 28.81 -0.01 7.85
CA ASP A 209 28.73 -1.01 6.77
C ASP A 209 27.31 -1.54 6.51
N PRO A 210 26.38 -0.68 6.05
CA PRO A 210 25.00 -1.10 5.81
C PRO A 210 24.87 -2.02 4.60
N ASP A 211 23.94 -2.97 4.67
CA ASP A 211 23.51 -3.78 3.53
C ASP A 211 22.60 -2.99 2.59
N MET A 212 21.84 -2.06 3.17
CA MET A 212 20.83 -1.29 2.44
C MET A 212 20.88 0.20 2.81
N LEU A 213 20.69 1.05 1.80
CA LEU A 213 20.57 2.49 1.96
C LEU A 213 19.14 2.93 1.67
N ALA A 214 18.42 3.40 2.72
CA ALA A 214 17.07 3.93 2.59
C ALA A 214 17.11 5.47 2.55
N CYS A 215 16.96 6.03 1.35
CA CYS A 215 16.97 7.48 1.13
C CYS A 215 16.05 7.88 -0.03
N MET A 216 15.88 9.18 -0.24
CA MET A 216 15.23 9.67 -1.45
C MET A 216 16.13 9.46 -2.67
N GLU A 217 15.53 9.17 -3.82
CA GLU A 217 16.28 9.01 -5.09
C GLU A 217 17.14 10.25 -5.41
N THR A 218 16.60 11.43 -5.11
CA THR A 218 17.30 12.71 -5.27
C THR A 218 18.55 12.79 -4.41
N ASP A 219 18.46 12.34 -3.17
CA ASP A 219 19.53 12.42 -2.19
C ASP A 219 20.63 11.43 -2.52
N LEU A 220 20.27 10.22 -2.96
CA LEU A 220 21.27 9.25 -3.42
C LEU A 220 22.01 9.74 -4.68
N LYS A 221 21.30 10.34 -5.64
CA LYS A 221 21.95 10.94 -6.83
C LYS A 221 22.92 12.06 -6.45
N ARG A 222 22.51 12.91 -5.50
CA ARG A 222 23.34 14.00 -5.00
C ARG A 222 24.55 13.45 -4.25
N LEU A 223 24.37 12.46 -3.39
CA LEU A 223 25.47 11.80 -2.68
C LEU A 223 26.50 11.22 -3.65
N ILE A 224 26.08 10.45 -4.66
CA ILE A 224 26.97 9.88 -5.68
C ILE A 224 27.70 10.98 -6.48
N SER A 225 27.00 12.08 -6.81
CA SER A 225 27.60 13.21 -7.52
C SER A 225 28.65 13.92 -6.68
N LEU A 226 28.40 14.14 -5.39
CA LEU A 226 29.34 14.77 -4.46
C LEU A 226 30.57 13.90 -4.24
N GLN A 227 30.39 12.59 -4.10
CA GLN A 227 31.52 11.65 -3.98
C GLN A 227 32.41 11.62 -5.23
N THR A 228 31.79 11.61 -6.42
CA THR A 228 32.53 11.71 -7.67
C THR A 228 33.29 13.03 -7.79
N LYS A 229 32.69 14.15 -7.34
CA LYS A 229 33.32 15.47 -7.31
C LYS A 229 34.58 15.52 -6.43
N HIS A 230 34.55 14.82 -5.32
CA HIS A 230 35.58 14.86 -4.29
C HIS A 230 36.51 13.61 -4.26
N ASP A 231 36.34 12.69 -5.23
CA ASP A 231 37.08 11.43 -5.33
C ASP A 231 37.08 10.59 -4.04
N LEU A 232 35.93 10.52 -3.39
CA LEU A 232 35.74 9.79 -2.14
C LEU A 232 35.24 8.33 -2.38
N PRO A 233 35.57 7.37 -1.49
CA PRO A 233 35.34 5.96 -1.69
C PRO A 233 33.89 5.54 -1.38
N LEU A 234 32.94 5.90 -2.11
CA LEU A 234 31.63 5.22 -2.17
C LEU A 234 31.19 5.28 -3.61
N SER A 235 31.59 4.32 -4.40
CA SER A 235 31.24 4.35 -5.80
C SER A 235 29.87 3.68 -6.01
N GLY A 236 29.10 4.29 -6.88
CA GLY A 236 27.86 3.78 -7.39
C GLY A 236 27.55 4.50 -8.68
N TYR A 237 26.71 3.92 -9.50
CA TYR A 237 26.26 4.56 -10.74
C TYR A 237 24.76 4.35 -10.96
N PHE A 238 24.16 5.29 -11.66
CA PHE A 238 22.77 5.24 -12.06
C PHE A 238 22.65 4.76 -13.50
N HIS A 239 21.93 3.67 -13.73
CA HIS A 239 21.66 3.15 -15.06
C HIS A 239 20.17 2.84 -15.24
N ARG A 240 19.52 3.43 -16.25
CA ARG A 240 18.15 3.13 -16.67
C ARG A 240 17.15 3.01 -15.52
N LYS A 241 17.13 3.96 -14.58
CA LYS A 241 16.27 4.02 -13.40
C LYS A 241 16.58 3.01 -12.28
N SER A 242 17.76 2.44 -12.25
CA SER A 242 18.23 1.65 -11.11
C SER A 242 19.58 2.15 -10.62
N PHE A 243 19.80 2.06 -9.31
CA PHE A 243 21.07 2.37 -8.68
C PHE A 243 21.88 1.08 -8.55
N HIS A 244 23.16 1.16 -8.92
CA HIS A 244 24.14 0.12 -8.70
C HIS A 244 25.15 0.67 -7.70
N LEU A 245 25.00 0.25 -6.45
CA LEU A 245 25.92 0.59 -5.38
C LEU A 245 26.98 -0.50 -5.31
N ASP A 246 28.22 -0.10 -5.00
CA ASP A 246 29.32 -1.04 -4.91
C ASP A 246 29.17 -1.96 -3.69
N GLU A 247 29.98 -3.01 -3.67
CA GLU A 247 30.04 -4.01 -2.60
C GLU A 247 28.68 -4.65 -2.26
N GLY A 248 27.75 -4.69 -3.22
CA GLY A 248 26.46 -5.35 -3.06
C GLY A 248 25.43 -4.61 -2.23
N ARG A 249 25.69 -3.38 -1.84
CA ARG A 249 24.69 -2.55 -1.15
C ARG A 249 23.47 -2.31 -2.01
N VAL A 250 22.30 -2.23 -1.38
CA VAL A 250 21.01 -2.13 -2.05
C VAL A 250 20.32 -0.82 -1.70
N TYR A 251 19.79 -0.14 -2.71
CA TYR A 251 18.94 1.03 -2.52
C TYR A 251 17.52 0.65 -2.13
N LEU A 252 16.97 1.33 -1.12
CA LEU A 252 15.55 1.31 -0.76
C LEU A 252 14.94 2.71 -0.84
N ASN A 253 13.70 2.79 -1.30
CA ASN A 253 12.96 4.04 -1.29
C ASN A 253 12.55 4.45 0.13
N LEU A 254 13.00 5.61 0.61
CA LEU A 254 12.78 6.08 1.97
C LEU A 254 11.29 6.23 2.33
N MET A 255 10.46 6.71 1.39
CA MET A 255 9.01 6.89 1.66
C MET A 255 8.31 5.56 1.87
N SER A 256 8.73 4.53 1.15
CA SER A 256 8.23 3.16 1.34
C SER A 256 8.75 2.58 2.66
N TYR A 257 10.01 2.79 2.97
CA TYR A 257 10.61 2.34 4.22
C TYR A 257 9.97 2.99 5.45
N ARG A 258 9.78 4.31 5.47
CA ARG A 258 9.06 5.04 6.53
C ARG A 258 7.65 4.51 6.80
N ARG A 259 6.99 3.98 5.77
CA ARG A 259 5.63 3.43 5.88
C ARG A 259 5.60 1.99 6.37
N MET A 260 6.58 1.17 6.01
CA MET A 260 6.54 -0.29 6.17
C MET A 260 7.62 -0.86 7.09
N SER A 261 8.64 -0.09 7.49
CA SER A 261 9.87 -0.56 8.11
C SER A 261 10.58 -1.67 7.31
N LEU A 262 11.67 -2.21 7.83
CA LEU A 262 12.33 -3.36 7.20
C LEU A 262 11.42 -4.59 7.13
N ALA A 263 10.71 -4.89 8.21
CA ALA A 263 9.86 -6.08 8.29
C ALA A 263 8.75 -6.08 7.23
N GLY A 264 8.04 -4.97 7.05
CA GLY A 264 7.00 -4.84 6.01
C GLY A 264 7.57 -4.75 4.60
N MET A 265 8.75 -4.13 4.41
CA MET A 265 9.43 -4.11 3.10
C MET A 265 9.86 -5.49 2.66
N VAL A 266 10.38 -6.31 3.57
CA VAL A 266 10.76 -7.70 3.29
C VAL A 266 9.55 -8.50 2.83
N GLU A 267 8.40 -8.44 3.55
CA GLU A 267 7.18 -9.12 3.13
C GLU A 267 6.75 -8.73 1.71
N ARG A 268 6.80 -7.43 1.41
CA ARG A 268 6.40 -6.91 0.10
C ARG A 268 7.32 -7.34 -1.02
N ILE A 269 8.63 -7.35 -0.79
CA ILE A 269 9.64 -7.75 -1.78
C ILE A 269 9.61 -9.26 -1.99
N GLN A 270 9.52 -10.03 -0.92
CA GLN A 270 9.33 -11.48 -1.00
C GLN A 270 8.05 -11.85 -1.75
N TYR A 271 6.94 -11.11 -1.54
CA TYR A 271 5.72 -11.31 -2.31
C TYR A 271 5.90 -11.02 -3.79
N ASN A 272 6.47 -9.87 -4.18
CA ASN A 272 6.49 -9.41 -5.56
C ASN A 272 7.51 -10.14 -6.46
N ARG A 273 8.43 -10.90 -5.87
CA ARG A 273 9.46 -11.68 -6.59
C ARG A 273 10.34 -10.83 -7.52
N GLU A 274 10.66 -9.61 -7.12
CA GLU A 274 11.62 -8.76 -7.81
C GLU A 274 12.61 -8.15 -6.82
N VAL A 275 13.85 -7.89 -7.26
CA VAL A 275 14.93 -7.39 -6.40
C VAL A 275 14.62 -6.01 -5.80
N PRO A 276 15.08 -5.72 -4.56
CA PRO A 276 14.71 -4.51 -3.82
C PRO A 276 15.03 -3.21 -4.55
N ARG A 277 16.21 -3.10 -5.19
CA ARG A 277 16.62 -1.89 -5.93
C ARG A 277 15.68 -1.49 -7.07
N ILE A 278 14.87 -2.43 -7.58
CA ILE A 278 13.88 -2.19 -8.64
C ILE A 278 12.49 -1.98 -8.04
N ALA A 279 12.15 -2.74 -7.00
CA ALA A 279 10.77 -2.90 -6.53
C ALA A 279 10.44 -2.14 -5.23
N SER A 280 11.42 -1.50 -4.59
CA SER A 280 11.20 -0.85 -3.28
C SER A 280 10.18 0.29 -3.29
N ASP A 281 9.95 0.95 -4.44
CA ASP A 281 8.97 2.03 -4.60
C ASP A 281 7.67 1.61 -5.32
N TRP A 282 7.53 0.34 -5.67
CA TRP A 282 6.39 -0.11 -6.47
C TRP A 282 5.06 0.06 -5.73
N ALA A 283 4.05 0.53 -6.45
CA ALA A 283 2.67 0.48 -6.00
C ALA A 283 2.18 -0.98 -5.93
N ALA A 284 1.15 -1.24 -5.12
CA ALA A 284 0.63 -2.60 -4.91
C ALA A 284 0.23 -3.30 -6.22
N GLY A 285 -0.39 -2.61 -7.18
CA GLY A 285 -0.76 -3.19 -8.46
C GLY A 285 0.43 -3.76 -9.24
N ARG A 286 1.56 -3.02 -9.28
CA ARG A 286 2.77 -3.51 -9.94
C ARG A 286 3.41 -4.68 -9.19
N ALA A 287 3.36 -4.69 -7.87
CA ALA A 287 3.82 -5.81 -7.05
C ALA A 287 3.00 -7.08 -7.34
N ILE A 288 1.67 -6.94 -7.48
CA ILE A 288 0.75 -8.03 -7.82
C ILE A 288 1.04 -8.55 -9.23
N GLU A 289 1.18 -7.67 -10.23
CA GLU A 289 1.51 -8.08 -11.61
C GLU A 289 2.85 -8.83 -11.67
N SER A 290 3.85 -8.38 -10.91
CA SER A 290 5.16 -9.05 -10.83
C SER A 290 5.03 -10.46 -10.25
N ARG A 291 4.26 -10.64 -9.18
CA ARG A 291 3.98 -11.97 -8.63
C ARG A 291 3.24 -12.85 -9.63
N GLN A 292 2.21 -12.34 -10.28
CA GLN A 292 1.49 -13.08 -11.32
C GLN A 292 2.41 -13.48 -12.48
N THR A 293 3.29 -12.60 -12.91
CA THR A 293 4.28 -12.86 -13.94
C THR A 293 5.26 -13.97 -13.55
N TYR A 294 5.76 -13.93 -12.31
CA TYR A 294 6.65 -14.95 -11.77
C TYR A 294 5.96 -16.35 -11.77
N GLU A 295 4.73 -16.41 -11.26
CA GLU A 295 3.99 -17.69 -11.21
C GLU A 295 3.56 -18.18 -12.61
N ALA A 296 3.18 -17.27 -13.51
CA ALA A 296 2.83 -17.61 -14.87
C ALA A 296 4.01 -18.30 -15.59
N ARG A 297 5.22 -17.72 -15.49
CA ARG A 297 6.41 -18.31 -16.06
C ARG A 297 6.72 -19.70 -15.48
N ARG A 298 6.61 -19.87 -14.16
CA ARG A 298 6.82 -21.17 -13.50
C ARG A 298 5.80 -22.22 -13.92
N LYS A 299 4.55 -21.84 -14.11
CA LYS A 299 3.46 -22.72 -14.55
C LYS A 299 3.42 -22.93 -16.06
N GLY A 300 4.28 -22.26 -16.82
CA GLY A 300 4.40 -22.37 -18.27
C GLY A 300 3.36 -21.59 -19.06
N TYR A 301 2.78 -20.54 -18.50
CA TYR A 301 1.99 -19.55 -19.21
C TYR A 301 2.90 -18.49 -19.82
N LEU A 302 2.67 -18.13 -21.08
CA LEU A 302 3.40 -17.12 -21.82
C LEU A 302 2.74 -15.74 -21.70
N LEU A 303 3.56 -14.70 -21.74
CA LEU A 303 3.13 -13.31 -21.73
C LEU A 303 3.26 -12.70 -23.13
N PRO A 304 2.17 -12.25 -23.76
CA PRO A 304 2.24 -11.63 -25.07
C PRO A 304 3.00 -10.30 -25.01
N ARG A 305 3.67 -9.96 -26.12
CA ARG A 305 4.48 -8.73 -26.20
C ARG A 305 3.67 -7.46 -25.98
N ASN A 306 2.48 -7.38 -26.57
CA ASN A 306 1.65 -6.17 -26.65
C ASN A 306 0.27 -6.34 -25.98
N GLY A 307 0.05 -7.39 -25.22
CA GLY A 307 -1.28 -7.75 -24.80
C GLY A 307 -1.64 -7.31 -23.40
N PHE A 308 -2.69 -6.54 -23.31
CA PHE A 308 -3.65 -6.69 -22.23
C PHE A 308 -4.63 -7.78 -22.69
N TYR A 309 -4.80 -8.84 -21.92
CA TYR A 309 -5.72 -9.94 -22.26
C TYR A 309 -7.20 -9.52 -22.26
N GLN A 310 -7.48 -8.28 -21.86
CA GLN A 310 -8.85 -7.83 -21.76
C GLN A 310 -9.37 -7.30 -23.08
N PRO A 311 -10.48 -7.84 -23.58
CA PRO A 311 -11.35 -7.03 -24.40
C PRO A 311 -11.76 -5.83 -23.53
N VAL A 312 -11.44 -4.63 -23.97
CA VAL A 312 -11.95 -3.40 -23.32
C VAL A 312 -13.47 -3.45 -23.54
N MET A 313 -14.24 -3.67 -22.46
CA MET A 313 -15.69 -3.52 -22.51
C MET A 313 -16.02 -2.12 -23.01
N SER A 314 -16.88 -2.00 -23.98
CA SER A 314 -17.45 -0.70 -24.36
C SER A 314 -18.21 -0.10 -23.18
N LEU A 315 -18.33 1.21 -23.12
CA LEU A 315 -19.15 1.88 -22.10
C LEU A 315 -20.59 1.34 -22.07
N GLU A 316 -21.13 0.98 -23.23
CA GLU A 316 -22.48 0.40 -23.37
C GLU A 316 -22.57 -1.00 -22.74
N GLU A 317 -21.57 -1.86 -22.93
CA GLU A 317 -21.49 -3.16 -22.27
C GLU A 317 -21.34 -3.01 -20.77
N LEU A 318 -20.46 -2.11 -20.31
CA LEU A 318 -20.28 -1.81 -18.89
C LEU A 318 -21.59 -1.31 -18.23
N LEU A 319 -22.36 -0.49 -18.94
CA LEU A 319 -23.65 0.01 -18.45
C LEU A 319 -24.77 -1.06 -18.54
N ARG A 320 -24.73 -1.96 -19.50
CA ARG A 320 -25.68 -3.10 -19.60
C ARG A 320 -25.44 -4.14 -18.51
N GLU A 321 -24.21 -4.53 -18.29
CA GLU A 321 -23.86 -5.54 -17.30
C GLU A 321 -23.81 -5.00 -15.88
N ARG A 322 -23.86 -3.67 -15.71
CA ARG A 322 -23.86 -2.93 -14.43
C ARG A 322 -23.00 -3.62 -13.39
N ASP A 323 -21.72 -3.27 -13.36
CA ASP A 323 -20.94 -3.59 -12.17
C ASP A 323 -21.59 -2.92 -10.96
N HIS A 324 -22.27 -3.71 -10.17
CA HIS A 324 -22.92 -3.23 -8.96
C HIS A 324 -21.91 -2.97 -7.82
N GLY A 325 -20.63 -3.24 -8.02
CA GLY A 325 -19.58 -3.09 -7.02
C GLY A 325 -19.86 -3.83 -5.71
N GLY A 326 -19.27 -3.36 -4.63
CA GLY A 326 -19.63 -3.79 -3.28
C GLY A 326 -21.03 -3.29 -2.88
N LEU A 327 -21.81 -4.11 -2.19
CA LEU A 327 -23.12 -3.73 -1.71
C LEU A 327 -22.99 -2.76 -0.51
N ILE A 328 -23.63 -1.62 -0.63
CA ILE A 328 -23.67 -0.60 0.43
C ILE A 328 -25.12 -0.33 0.80
N PHE A 329 -25.44 -0.49 2.08
CA PHE A 329 -26.71 -0.06 2.66
C PHE A 329 -26.54 1.33 3.23
N ALA A 330 -27.38 2.25 2.81
CA ALA A 330 -27.32 3.63 3.31
C ALA A 330 -27.46 3.65 4.84
N PRO A 331 -26.59 4.41 5.56
CA PRO A 331 -26.69 4.52 7.00
C PRO A 331 -28.02 5.16 7.44
N ASN A 332 -28.66 4.57 8.45
CA ASN A 332 -29.81 5.19 9.13
C ASN A 332 -29.29 6.36 9.96
N VAL A 333 -29.55 7.59 9.51
CA VAL A 333 -29.03 8.81 10.15
C VAL A 333 -29.60 8.98 11.55
N GLY A 334 -28.73 9.24 12.53
CA GLY A 334 -29.12 9.54 13.90
C GLY A 334 -28.28 8.87 14.95
N LEU A 335 -28.73 8.96 16.19
CA LEU A 335 -28.15 8.28 17.35
C LEU A 335 -28.75 6.88 17.47
N HIS A 336 -27.90 5.89 17.59
CA HIS A 336 -28.19 4.49 17.82
C HIS A 336 -27.55 4.02 19.11
N GLU A 337 -28.21 3.08 19.79
CA GLU A 337 -27.78 2.52 21.06
C GLU A 337 -27.58 1.02 20.94
N ASN A 338 -26.55 0.49 21.64
CA ASN A 338 -26.26 -0.94 21.65
C ASN A 338 -26.06 -1.54 20.25
N VAL A 339 -25.07 -1.01 19.52
CA VAL A 339 -24.77 -1.39 18.14
C VAL A 339 -23.49 -2.21 18.08
N ALA A 340 -23.50 -3.37 17.42
CA ALA A 340 -22.29 -4.08 17.07
C ALA A 340 -21.95 -3.87 15.59
N ALA A 341 -20.68 -3.56 15.35
CA ALA A 341 -20.07 -3.61 14.01
C ALA A 341 -19.43 -4.97 13.82
N LEU A 342 -19.99 -5.78 12.93
CA LEU A 342 -19.45 -7.06 12.51
C LEU A 342 -18.68 -6.88 11.21
N ASP A 343 -17.47 -7.44 11.14
CA ASP A 343 -16.58 -7.32 9.99
C ASP A 343 -16.13 -8.70 9.50
N PHE A 344 -16.25 -8.93 8.18
CA PHE A 344 -15.74 -10.14 7.55
C PHE A 344 -14.22 -10.08 7.43
N GLU A 345 -13.53 -11.02 8.03
CA GLU A 345 -12.07 -11.05 8.01
C GLU A 345 -11.54 -11.37 6.62
N SER A 346 -10.96 -10.37 5.95
CA SER A 346 -10.38 -10.53 4.60
C SER A 346 -11.38 -11.08 3.57
N MET A 347 -12.60 -10.56 3.53
CA MET A 347 -13.72 -11.10 2.77
C MET A 347 -13.38 -11.45 1.32
N PHE A 348 -12.80 -10.53 0.55
CA PHE A 348 -12.51 -10.77 -0.87
C PHE A 348 -11.47 -11.88 -1.11
N PRO A 349 -10.31 -11.93 -0.40
CA PRO A 349 -9.40 -13.06 -0.46
C PRO A 349 -10.05 -14.38 -0.08
N GLN A 350 -10.85 -14.42 0.99
CA GLN A 350 -11.58 -15.63 1.40
C GLN A 350 -12.57 -16.11 0.32
N ILE A 351 -13.27 -15.18 -0.33
CA ILE A 351 -14.19 -15.47 -1.43
C ILE A 351 -13.44 -16.06 -2.63
N ILE A 352 -12.30 -15.48 -3.00
CA ILE A 352 -11.45 -16.01 -4.08
C ILE A 352 -11.08 -17.47 -3.80
N LEU A 353 -10.63 -17.76 -2.58
CA LEU A 353 -10.23 -19.11 -2.19
C LEU A 353 -11.42 -20.08 -2.11
N LYS A 354 -12.50 -19.67 -1.45
CA LYS A 354 -13.67 -20.52 -1.21
C LYS A 354 -14.38 -20.91 -2.50
N HIS A 355 -14.53 -19.99 -3.43
CA HIS A 355 -15.27 -20.20 -4.66
C HIS A 355 -14.37 -20.50 -5.88
N ASN A 356 -13.08 -20.74 -5.65
CA ASN A 356 -12.10 -21.01 -6.72
C ASN A 356 -12.17 -19.97 -7.86
N ILE A 357 -12.28 -18.68 -7.51
CA ILE A 357 -12.42 -17.60 -8.48
C ILE A 357 -11.03 -17.24 -9.02
N SER A 358 -10.82 -17.47 -10.30
CA SER A 358 -9.58 -17.14 -11.02
C SER A 358 -9.91 -16.75 -12.47
N TYR A 359 -8.95 -16.14 -13.15
CA TYR A 359 -9.13 -15.61 -14.52
C TYR A 359 -9.63 -16.67 -15.49
N GLU A 360 -8.95 -17.82 -15.52
CA GLU A 360 -9.25 -18.96 -16.39
C GLU A 360 -10.51 -19.72 -15.95
N ASN A 361 -10.76 -19.82 -14.64
CA ASN A 361 -11.89 -20.58 -14.13
C ASN A 361 -13.21 -19.89 -14.45
N VAL A 362 -13.27 -18.55 -14.30
CA VAL A 362 -14.48 -17.77 -14.60
C VAL A 362 -14.81 -17.80 -16.09
N ARG A 363 -13.80 -17.69 -16.97
CA ARG A 363 -14.02 -17.69 -18.43
C ARG A 363 -14.27 -19.06 -19.03
N ASN A 364 -13.52 -20.06 -18.59
CA ASN A 364 -13.48 -21.37 -19.24
C ASN A 364 -14.24 -22.44 -18.45
N GLY A 365 -14.81 -22.11 -17.28
CA GLY A 365 -15.49 -23.07 -16.42
C GLY A 365 -14.58 -24.19 -15.90
N ARG A 366 -13.27 -23.93 -15.74
CA ARG A 366 -12.33 -24.95 -15.25
C ARG A 366 -12.58 -25.23 -13.76
N GLU A 367 -12.60 -26.51 -13.41
CA GLU A 367 -12.75 -26.98 -12.01
C GLU A 367 -11.42 -27.13 -11.30
N THR A 368 -10.29 -27.05 -12.03
CA THR A 368 -8.94 -27.13 -11.43
C THR A 368 -8.68 -25.93 -10.52
N GLU A 369 -7.74 -26.07 -9.60
CA GLU A 369 -7.31 -24.99 -8.74
C GLU A 369 -6.82 -23.78 -9.56
N GLY A 370 -7.44 -22.62 -9.31
CA GLY A 370 -7.23 -21.42 -10.12
C GLY A 370 -5.88 -20.76 -9.89
N PHE A 371 -5.41 -20.07 -10.91
CA PHE A 371 -4.11 -19.36 -10.89
C PHE A 371 -3.97 -18.35 -9.74
N LEU A 372 -5.07 -17.66 -9.36
CA LEU A 372 -5.03 -16.68 -8.27
C LEU A 372 -4.90 -17.32 -6.88
N LEU A 373 -5.24 -18.59 -6.71
CA LEU A 373 -5.40 -19.19 -5.38
C LEU A 373 -4.09 -19.37 -4.63
N ASP A 374 -3.05 -19.89 -5.29
CA ASP A 374 -1.79 -20.26 -4.62
C ASP A 374 -1.19 -19.09 -3.83
N PHE A 375 -0.96 -17.96 -4.52
CA PHE A 375 -0.34 -16.81 -3.89
C PHE A 375 -1.32 -15.97 -3.05
N THR A 376 -2.63 -16.10 -3.26
CA THR A 376 -3.65 -15.49 -2.39
C THR A 376 -3.70 -16.22 -1.07
N ARG A 377 -3.68 -17.57 -1.07
CA ARG A 377 -3.67 -18.40 0.14
C ARG A 377 -2.43 -18.13 0.98
N ASP A 378 -1.24 -18.28 0.38
CA ASP A 378 0.04 -18.02 1.05
C ASP A 378 0.08 -16.62 1.70
N THR A 379 -0.35 -15.59 0.95
CA THR A 379 -0.38 -14.22 1.46
C THR A 379 -1.39 -14.01 2.59
N LEU A 380 -2.56 -14.63 2.49
CA LEU A 380 -3.60 -14.55 3.52
C LEU A 380 -3.18 -15.23 4.80
N ASP A 381 -2.64 -16.46 4.71
CA ASP A 381 -2.20 -17.24 5.86
C ASP A 381 -1.08 -16.51 6.62
N ARG A 382 -0.09 -15.99 5.90
CA ARG A 382 0.97 -15.15 6.50
C ARG A 382 0.42 -13.90 7.19
N ARG A 383 -0.52 -13.19 6.51
CA ARG A 383 -1.15 -12.01 7.11
C ARG A 383 -1.91 -12.35 8.39
N LEU A 384 -2.70 -13.42 8.38
CA LEU A 384 -3.48 -13.84 9.55
C LEU A 384 -2.56 -14.24 10.70
N TYR A 385 -1.47 -14.97 10.40
CA TYR A 385 -0.45 -15.31 11.40
C TYR A 385 0.10 -14.06 12.10
N PHE A 386 0.64 -13.08 11.34
CA PHE A 386 1.20 -11.86 11.95
C PHE A 386 0.13 -10.98 12.62
N LYS A 387 -1.10 -10.97 12.11
CA LYS A 387 -2.22 -10.27 12.76
C LYS A 387 -2.56 -10.85 14.13
N HIS A 388 -2.56 -12.16 14.27
CA HIS A 388 -2.82 -12.84 15.56
C HIS A 388 -1.62 -12.73 16.47
N LYS A 389 -0.41 -13.02 15.96
CA LYS A 389 0.83 -12.95 16.72
C LYS A 389 1.08 -11.58 17.34
N ARG A 390 0.72 -10.52 16.65
CA ARG A 390 0.77 -9.15 17.19
C ARG A 390 0.00 -8.99 18.51
N LYS A 391 -1.18 -9.65 18.65
CA LYS A 391 -1.97 -9.57 19.88
C LYS A 391 -1.29 -10.27 21.05
N GLU A 392 -0.59 -11.36 20.77
CA GLU A 392 0.17 -12.08 21.79
C GLU A 392 1.40 -11.29 22.26
N LEU A 393 1.89 -10.37 21.44
CA LEU A 393 3.12 -9.60 21.67
C LEU A 393 2.86 -8.15 22.11
N GLU A 394 1.67 -7.83 22.64
CA GLU A 394 1.35 -6.48 23.14
C GLU A 394 2.29 -5.97 24.26
N GLY A 395 2.95 -6.88 24.97
CA GLY A 395 3.97 -6.58 25.99
C GLY A 395 5.38 -6.33 25.45
N ASP A 396 5.63 -6.56 24.16
CA ASP A 396 6.92 -6.36 23.47
C ASP A 396 6.70 -5.36 22.32
N PRO A 397 6.96 -4.06 22.53
CA PRO A 397 6.66 -3.03 21.53
C PRO A 397 7.38 -3.22 20.19
N GLU A 398 8.61 -3.77 20.20
CA GLU A 398 9.41 -3.99 19.02
C GLU A 398 8.84 -5.13 18.17
N LYS A 399 8.60 -6.29 18.77
CA LYS A 399 8.00 -7.43 18.06
C LYS A 399 6.57 -7.16 17.63
N TRP A 400 5.82 -6.41 18.44
CA TRP A 400 4.50 -5.92 18.07
C TRP A 400 4.56 -5.05 16.80
N PHE A 401 5.53 -4.14 16.75
CA PHE A 401 5.73 -3.24 15.59
C PHE A 401 6.09 -4.02 14.32
N TRP A 402 6.98 -5.00 14.41
CA TRP A 402 7.32 -5.85 13.25
C TRP A 402 6.12 -6.65 12.75
N CYS A 403 5.35 -7.27 13.64
CA CYS A 403 4.10 -7.95 13.25
C CYS A 403 3.10 -6.99 12.61
N GLU A 404 2.96 -5.77 13.17
CA GLU A 404 2.04 -4.76 12.63
C GLU A 404 2.43 -4.34 11.21
N THR A 405 3.69 -4.01 10.98
CA THR A 405 4.17 -3.58 9.64
C THR A 405 4.09 -4.71 8.61
N ARG A 406 4.39 -5.97 8.98
CA ARG A 406 4.23 -7.15 8.12
C ARG A 406 2.76 -7.34 7.73
N GLN A 407 1.84 -7.41 8.71
CA GLN A 407 0.43 -7.64 8.40
C GLN A 407 -0.19 -6.49 7.61
N GLN A 408 0.26 -5.24 7.82
CA GLN A 408 -0.21 -4.09 7.03
C GLN A 408 0.27 -4.13 5.58
N ALA A 409 1.53 -4.51 5.33
CA ALA A 409 2.07 -4.69 3.99
C ALA A 409 1.29 -5.77 3.21
N LEU A 410 1.04 -6.93 3.85
CA LEU A 410 0.26 -8.02 3.26
C LEU A 410 -1.22 -7.67 3.08
N LYS A 411 -1.81 -6.89 4.01
CA LYS A 411 -3.18 -6.38 3.90
C LYS A 411 -3.36 -5.48 2.68
N GLU A 412 -2.41 -4.58 2.41
CA GLU A 412 -2.44 -3.72 1.23
C GLU A 412 -2.45 -4.54 -0.05
N ILE A 413 -1.60 -5.57 -0.14
CA ILE A 413 -1.54 -6.48 -1.29
C ILE A 413 -2.86 -7.20 -1.50
N LEU A 414 -3.39 -7.86 -0.46
CA LEU A 414 -4.63 -8.64 -0.54
C LEU A 414 -5.83 -7.78 -0.92
N PHE A 415 -5.93 -6.58 -0.34
CA PHE A 415 -6.99 -5.62 -0.68
C PHE A 415 -6.90 -5.17 -2.14
N CYS A 416 -5.67 -4.91 -2.62
CA CYS A 416 -5.46 -4.49 -4.00
C CYS A 416 -5.62 -5.63 -5.01
N THR A 417 -5.37 -6.90 -4.64
CA THR A 417 -5.47 -8.05 -5.55
C THR A 417 -6.88 -8.16 -6.14
N TYR A 418 -7.90 -8.04 -5.31
CA TYR A 418 -9.28 -8.00 -5.75
C TYR A 418 -9.54 -6.88 -6.77
N GLY A 419 -9.23 -5.62 -6.43
CA GLY A 419 -9.45 -4.49 -7.34
C GLY A 419 -8.59 -4.55 -8.60
N TYR A 420 -7.37 -5.09 -8.49
CA TYR A 420 -6.45 -5.23 -9.61
C TYR A 420 -6.86 -6.36 -10.58
N SER A 421 -7.68 -7.33 -10.13
CA SER A 421 -8.21 -8.38 -11.00
C SER A 421 -9.05 -7.83 -12.17
N GLY A 422 -9.78 -6.72 -11.97
CA GLY A 422 -10.52 -6.02 -13.01
C GLY A 422 -9.81 -4.81 -13.63
N CYS A 423 -8.54 -4.56 -13.26
CA CYS A 423 -7.81 -3.40 -13.77
C CYS A 423 -7.37 -3.61 -15.21
N TRP A 424 -7.69 -2.67 -16.09
CA TRP A 424 -7.29 -2.71 -17.51
C TRP A 424 -5.76 -2.78 -17.72
N ALA A 425 -4.98 -2.30 -16.76
CA ALA A 425 -3.52 -2.33 -16.80
C ALA A 425 -2.93 -3.67 -16.34
N ASN A 426 -3.74 -4.58 -15.79
CA ASN A 426 -3.30 -5.91 -15.37
C ASN A 426 -3.26 -6.84 -16.58
N LYS A 427 -2.09 -7.41 -16.88
CA LYS A 427 -1.90 -8.32 -18.02
C LYS A 427 -2.74 -9.59 -17.96
N PHE A 428 -3.10 -10.03 -16.76
CA PHE A 428 -3.86 -11.27 -16.52
C PHE A 428 -5.33 -11.02 -16.23
N GLY A 429 -5.64 -9.84 -15.67
CA GLY A 429 -6.96 -9.53 -15.14
C GLY A 429 -8.05 -9.50 -16.20
N ASN A 430 -9.27 -9.74 -15.76
CA ASN A 430 -10.46 -9.54 -16.55
C ASN A 430 -11.64 -9.04 -15.70
N MET A 431 -12.58 -8.37 -16.35
CA MET A 431 -13.73 -7.79 -15.66
C MET A 431 -14.68 -8.88 -15.13
N ASP A 432 -14.77 -10.02 -15.78
CA ASP A 432 -15.65 -11.13 -15.35
C ASP A 432 -15.22 -11.67 -14.00
N THR A 433 -13.91 -11.86 -13.79
CA THR A 433 -13.35 -12.26 -12.48
C THR A 433 -13.67 -11.26 -11.39
N PHE A 434 -13.48 -9.96 -11.68
CA PHE A 434 -13.81 -8.88 -10.74
C PHE A 434 -15.30 -8.85 -10.39
N MET A 435 -16.18 -8.99 -11.39
CA MET A 435 -17.63 -9.02 -11.20
C MET A 435 -18.09 -10.25 -10.41
N GLU A 436 -17.49 -11.43 -10.64
CA GLU A 436 -17.83 -12.65 -9.93
C GLU A 436 -17.42 -12.57 -8.44
N ILE A 437 -16.26 -11.99 -8.13
CA ILE A 437 -15.85 -11.72 -6.74
C ILE A 437 -16.86 -10.78 -6.06
N ASN A 438 -17.27 -9.70 -6.72
CA ASN A 438 -18.27 -8.76 -6.20
C ASN A 438 -19.63 -9.42 -5.99
N LYS A 439 -20.08 -10.24 -6.93
CA LYS A 439 -21.33 -10.98 -6.84
C LYS A 439 -21.35 -11.94 -5.64
N ALA A 440 -20.29 -12.71 -5.47
CA ALA A 440 -20.15 -13.61 -4.32
C ALA A 440 -20.11 -12.83 -2.99
N ALA A 441 -19.44 -11.67 -2.94
CA ALA A 441 -19.43 -10.79 -1.77
C ALA A 441 -20.85 -10.30 -1.42
N ARG A 442 -21.59 -9.79 -2.41
CA ARG A 442 -22.99 -9.34 -2.21
C ARG A 442 -23.90 -10.45 -1.70
N ILE A 443 -23.80 -11.65 -2.28
CA ILE A 443 -24.61 -12.80 -1.85
C ILE A 443 -24.34 -13.13 -0.38
N ASN A 444 -23.08 -13.18 0.04
CA ASN A 444 -22.71 -13.51 1.42
C ASN A 444 -23.12 -12.41 2.40
N LEU A 445 -23.00 -11.13 2.02
CA LEU A 445 -23.45 -10.01 2.86
C LEU A 445 -24.97 -10.03 3.06
N VAL A 446 -25.75 -10.24 1.98
CA VAL A 446 -27.22 -10.37 2.07
C VAL A 446 -27.61 -11.60 2.90
N LYS A 447 -26.90 -12.71 2.78
CA LYS A 447 -27.11 -13.92 3.58
C LYS A 447 -26.91 -13.62 5.07
N ALA A 448 -25.82 -12.94 5.43
CA ALA A 448 -25.55 -12.51 6.81
C ALA A 448 -26.63 -11.58 7.37
N MET A 449 -27.08 -10.59 6.58
CA MET A 449 -28.17 -9.70 6.97
C MET A 449 -29.49 -10.45 7.22
N ASN A 450 -29.82 -11.42 6.37
CA ASN A 450 -31.04 -12.21 6.54
C ASN A 450 -30.98 -13.09 7.79
N ILE A 451 -29.83 -13.63 8.15
CA ILE A 451 -29.60 -14.36 9.40
C ILE A 451 -29.81 -13.42 10.59
N ALA A 452 -29.15 -12.25 10.59
CA ALA A 452 -29.28 -11.24 11.64
C ALA A 452 -30.78 -10.82 11.84
N ARG A 453 -31.47 -10.53 10.74
CA ARG A 453 -32.90 -10.15 10.79
C ARG A 453 -33.79 -11.24 11.41
N ARG A 454 -33.55 -12.51 11.08
CA ARG A 454 -34.31 -13.65 11.67
C ARG A 454 -34.11 -13.78 13.19
N LYS A 455 -32.94 -13.30 13.68
CA LYS A 455 -32.60 -13.28 15.11
C LYS A 455 -33.01 -11.98 15.81
N GLY A 456 -33.79 -11.13 15.14
CA GLY A 456 -34.30 -9.88 15.69
C GLY A 456 -33.27 -8.72 15.72
N PHE A 457 -32.14 -8.83 15.00
CA PHE A 457 -31.22 -7.73 14.84
C PHE A 457 -31.59 -6.86 13.64
N GLN A 458 -31.59 -5.55 13.84
CA GLN A 458 -31.83 -4.58 12.78
C GLN A 458 -30.49 -4.15 12.15
N THR A 459 -30.37 -4.24 10.83
CA THR A 459 -29.25 -3.66 10.11
C THR A 459 -29.47 -2.16 9.94
N ILE A 460 -28.62 -1.36 10.55
CA ILE A 460 -28.68 0.12 10.47
C ILE A 460 -27.69 0.71 9.47
N TYR A 461 -26.65 -0.05 9.11
CA TYR A 461 -25.66 0.30 8.08
C TYR A 461 -24.94 -0.95 7.63
N GLY A 462 -24.47 -0.99 6.38
CA GLY A 462 -23.61 -2.03 5.85
C GLY A 462 -22.74 -1.49 4.72
N ASN A 463 -21.51 -1.96 4.66
CA ASN A 463 -20.55 -1.49 3.66
C ASN A 463 -19.62 -2.63 3.22
N SER A 464 -19.88 -3.17 2.05
CA SER A 464 -19.09 -4.20 1.36
C SER A 464 -18.78 -5.47 2.18
N ASP A 465 -18.12 -5.35 3.29
CA ASP A 465 -17.60 -6.41 4.16
C ASP A 465 -17.99 -6.26 5.64
N SER A 466 -18.76 -5.22 5.98
CA SER A 466 -19.16 -4.95 7.36
C SER A 466 -20.65 -4.69 7.52
N LEU A 467 -21.19 -5.09 8.68
CA LEU A 467 -22.58 -4.90 9.08
C LEU A 467 -22.64 -4.22 10.44
N PHE A 468 -23.45 -3.17 10.57
CA PHE A 468 -23.79 -2.51 11.82
C PHE A 468 -25.20 -2.95 12.22
N LEU A 469 -25.26 -3.68 13.32
CA LEU A 469 -26.47 -4.33 13.80
C LEU A 469 -26.88 -3.77 15.16
N GLU A 470 -28.15 -3.42 15.27
CA GLU A 470 -28.75 -2.91 16.50
C GLU A 470 -29.79 -3.91 17.02
N ARG A 471 -29.74 -4.21 18.33
CA ARG A 471 -30.82 -4.93 19.04
C ARG A 471 -30.87 -4.47 20.48
N LYS A 472 -32.01 -3.96 20.92
CA LYS A 472 -32.21 -3.52 22.29
C LYS A 472 -32.00 -4.68 23.27
N GLY A 473 -31.22 -4.45 24.32
CA GLY A 473 -30.93 -5.41 25.37
C GLY A 473 -30.02 -6.58 24.97
N ALA A 474 -29.44 -6.59 23.74
CA ALA A 474 -28.48 -7.60 23.35
C ALA A 474 -27.15 -7.40 24.10
N THR A 475 -26.55 -8.49 24.53
CA THR A 475 -25.21 -8.52 25.13
C THR A 475 -24.15 -8.74 24.08
N ARG A 476 -22.88 -8.55 24.42
CA ARG A 476 -21.75 -8.89 23.55
C ARG A 476 -21.82 -10.35 23.10
N THR A 477 -22.14 -11.26 24.02
CA THR A 477 -22.29 -12.69 23.73
C THR A 477 -23.36 -12.98 22.69
N ASP A 478 -24.50 -12.24 22.69
CA ASP A 478 -25.51 -12.39 21.65
C ASP A 478 -25.00 -12.08 20.25
N PHE A 479 -24.14 -11.05 20.11
CA PHE A 479 -23.50 -10.70 18.85
C PHE A 479 -22.42 -11.70 18.45
N ASP A 480 -21.66 -12.26 19.41
CA ASP A 480 -20.66 -13.29 19.14
C ASP A 480 -21.33 -14.59 18.66
N VAL A 481 -22.42 -15.04 19.31
CA VAL A 481 -23.25 -16.17 18.85
C VAL A 481 -23.82 -15.94 17.46
N LEU A 482 -24.27 -14.71 17.15
CA LEU A 482 -24.73 -14.36 15.80
C LEU A 482 -23.58 -14.46 14.78
N SER A 483 -22.37 -14.02 15.13
CA SER A 483 -21.18 -14.13 14.28
C SER A 483 -20.86 -15.59 13.95
N ASP A 484 -20.93 -16.48 14.94
CA ASP A 484 -20.69 -17.92 14.76
C ASP A 484 -21.75 -18.57 13.85
N GLU A 485 -23.02 -18.15 13.97
CA GLU A 485 -24.08 -18.65 13.08
C GLU A 485 -23.90 -18.14 11.65
N ILE A 486 -23.52 -16.87 11.47
CA ILE A 486 -23.19 -16.32 10.15
C ILE A 486 -22.00 -17.07 9.56
N TYR A 487 -20.93 -17.30 10.32
CA TYR A 487 -19.78 -18.08 9.89
C TYR A 487 -20.19 -19.49 9.45
N THR A 488 -20.94 -20.21 10.26
CA THR A 488 -21.42 -21.58 9.96
C THR A 488 -22.21 -21.64 8.64
N LYS A 489 -22.98 -20.59 8.31
CA LYS A 489 -23.79 -20.55 7.09
C LYS A 489 -23.09 -19.97 5.88
N THR A 490 -22.10 -19.09 6.06
CA THR A 490 -21.36 -18.45 4.99
C THR A 490 -19.99 -19.08 4.77
N GLU A 491 -19.43 -19.79 5.76
CA GLU A 491 -18.04 -20.28 5.84
C GLU A 491 -17.01 -19.16 5.63
N LEU A 492 -17.41 -17.92 5.86
CA LEU A 492 -16.55 -16.75 5.83
C LEU A 492 -16.36 -16.22 7.24
N PRO A 493 -15.13 -16.12 7.75
CA PRO A 493 -14.88 -15.60 9.09
C PRO A 493 -15.43 -14.19 9.26
N ILE A 494 -16.24 -14.01 10.29
CA ILE A 494 -16.82 -12.72 10.67
C ILE A 494 -16.71 -12.55 12.19
N THR A 495 -16.37 -11.36 12.65
CA THR A 495 -16.18 -11.08 14.07
C THR A 495 -16.77 -9.74 14.45
N VAL A 496 -17.14 -9.58 15.73
CA VAL A 496 -17.54 -8.29 16.28
C VAL A 496 -16.31 -7.43 16.51
N GLU A 497 -16.06 -6.48 15.59
CA GLU A 497 -14.93 -5.56 15.66
C GLU A 497 -15.11 -4.50 16.77
N ASN A 498 -16.33 -3.93 16.86
CA ASN A 498 -16.67 -2.93 17.87
C ASN A 498 -18.08 -3.17 18.40
N HIS A 499 -18.25 -2.99 19.72
CA HIS A 499 -19.57 -2.99 20.36
C HIS A 499 -19.80 -1.62 20.98
N PHE A 500 -20.62 -0.80 20.29
CA PHE A 500 -20.92 0.57 20.66
C PHE A 500 -22.02 0.65 21.69
N ARG A 501 -21.80 1.41 22.75
CA ARG A 501 -22.86 1.89 23.66
C ARG A 501 -23.73 2.90 22.91
N PHE A 502 -23.08 3.89 22.28
CA PHE A 502 -23.71 4.89 21.43
C PHE A 502 -22.96 5.03 20.10
N LEU A 503 -23.70 5.07 19.00
CA LEU A 503 -23.19 5.30 17.66
C LEU A 503 -24.02 6.37 16.95
N VAL A 504 -23.37 7.36 16.35
CA VAL A 504 -24.03 8.40 15.55
C VAL A 504 -23.66 8.26 14.10
N LEU A 505 -24.65 7.96 13.25
CA LEU A 505 -24.52 7.91 11.79
C LEU A 505 -24.88 9.27 11.20
N LEU A 506 -23.96 9.84 10.40
CA LEU A 506 -24.05 11.22 9.92
C LEU A 506 -24.70 11.33 8.53
N PRO A 507 -25.44 12.41 8.25
CA PRO A 507 -25.98 12.67 6.93
C PRO A 507 -24.91 13.18 5.94
N GLN A 508 -25.25 13.15 4.66
CA GLN A 508 -24.45 13.79 3.62
C GLN A 508 -24.42 15.31 3.81
N LYS A 509 -23.28 15.95 3.48
CA LYS A 509 -23.12 17.41 3.58
C LYS A 509 -24.06 18.21 2.66
N SER A 510 -24.52 17.60 1.56
CA SER A 510 -25.43 18.20 0.60
C SER A 510 -26.86 18.44 1.08
N GLY A 511 -27.16 18.16 2.35
CA GLY A 511 -28.46 18.43 2.94
C GLY A 511 -29.59 17.46 2.56
N LYS A 512 -29.32 16.43 1.76
CA LYS A 512 -30.28 15.37 1.47
C LYS A 512 -30.40 14.44 2.68
N ASN A 513 -31.60 13.89 2.94
CA ASN A 513 -31.87 12.98 4.07
C ASN A 513 -31.19 11.61 3.97
N PHE A 514 -30.14 11.50 3.16
CA PHE A 514 -29.39 10.26 2.98
C PHE A 514 -28.19 10.23 3.92
N GLY A 515 -27.95 9.07 4.53
CA GLY A 515 -26.76 8.81 5.33
C GLY A 515 -25.48 8.91 4.48
N ALA A 516 -24.42 9.42 5.08
CA ALA A 516 -23.11 9.49 4.45
C ALA A 516 -22.33 8.20 4.70
N ILE A 517 -21.91 7.55 3.63
CA ILE A 517 -21.08 6.35 3.68
C ILE A 517 -19.75 6.67 4.42
N ASN A 518 -19.34 5.78 5.34
CA ASN A 518 -18.11 5.90 6.12
C ASN A 518 -17.99 7.23 6.89
N ARG A 519 -19.10 7.75 7.40
CA ARG A 519 -19.11 8.98 8.18
C ARG A 519 -19.93 8.81 9.45
N TYR A 520 -19.23 8.48 10.54
CA TYR A 520 -19.84 8.19 11.85
C TYR A 520 -18.85 8.40 12.99
N TYR A 521 -19.37 8.44 14.20
CA TYR A 521 -18.59 8.39 15.43
C TYR A 521 -19.40 7.68 16.52
N GLY A 522 -18.71 7.07 17.49
CA GLY A 522 -19.37 6.37 18.59
C GLY A 522 -18.40 6.02 19.70
N VAL A 523 -18.94 5.72 20.87
CA VAL A 523 -18.21 5.22 22.02
C VAL A 523 -18.62 3.78 22.29
N THR A 524 -17.63 2.91 22.48
CA THR A 524 -17.84 1.48 22.76
C THR A 524 -18.09 1.25 24.26
N TYR A 525 -18.53 0.05 24.65
CA TYR A 525 -18.73 -0.30 26.06
C TYR A 525 -17.41 -0.32 26.87
N ASP A 526 -16.25 -0.52 26.24
CA ASP A 526 -14.91 -0.38 26.80
C ASP A 526 -14.38 1.07 26.71
N ASN A 527 -15.26 2.04 26.50
CA ASN A 527 -14.99 3.48 26.46
C ASN A 527 -14.01 3.95 25.36
N LYS A 528 -13.83 3.15 24.32
CA LYS A 528 -13.02 3.52 23.17
C LYS A 528 -13.83 4.41 22.22
N LEU A 529 -13.24 5.55 21.81
CA LEU A 529 -13.82 6.41 20.78
C LEU A 529 -13.45 5.90 19.38
N VAL A 530 -14.45 5.61 18.57
CA VAL A 530 -14.30 5.20 17.17
C VAL A 530 -14.93 6.26 16.26
N CYS A 531 -14.12 6.79 15.33
CA CYS A 531 -14.55 7.85 14.40
C CYS A 531 -14.13 7.55 12.97
N ARG A 532 -15.01 7.86 12.01
CA ARG A 532 -14.76 7.76 10.57
C ARG A 532 -15.29 9.00 9.85
N GLY A 533 -14.53 9.50 8.86
CA GLY A 533 -14.98 10.53 7.91
C GLY A 533 -15.27 11.92 8.47
N ILE A 534 -14.92 12.21 9.72
CA ILE A 534 -15.04 13.51 10.38
C ILE A 534 -13.69 14.23 10.46
N GLU A 535 -13.70 15.48 10.88
CA GLU A 535 -12.51 16.37 10.87
C GLU A 535 -11.38 15.82 11.75
N LEU A 536 -11.69 15.24 12.90
CA LEU A 536 -10.74 14.56 13.83
C LEU A 536 -9.84 13.53 13.12
N ARG A 537 -10.33 12.87 12.08
CA ARG A 537 -9.59 11.84 11.33
C ARG A 537 -8.90 12.36 10.07
N ARG A 538 -8.99 13.64 9.77
CA ARG A 538 -8.39 14.23 8.57
C ARG A 538 -6.96 14.68 8.85
N ARG A 539 -6.02 14.26 8.02
CA ARG A 539 -4.59 14.60 8.15
C ARG A 539 -4.28 16.09 8.11
N ASN A 540 -5.14 16.89 7.49
CA ASN A 540 -4.98 18.34 7.34
C ASN A 540 -5.76 19.16 8.37
N THR A 541 -6.40 18.53 9.33
CA THR A 541 -7.02 19.22 10.47
C THR A 541 -5.95 19.52 11.51
N CYS A 542 -5.82 20.75 11.97
CA CYS A 542 -4.87 21.10 13.03
C CYS A 542 -5.26 20.45 14.37
N GLN A 543 -4.25 20.24 15.21
CA GLN A 543 -4.38 19.50 16.46
C GLN A 543 -5.46 20.08 17.38
N PHE A 544 -5.53 21.41 17.50
CA PHE A 544 -6.51 22.08 18.35
C PHE A 544 -7.96 21.80 17.93
N VAL A 545 -8.28 21.92 16.63
CA VAL A 545 -9.62 21.62 16.10
C VAL A 545 -9.96 20.14 16.27
N ALA A 546 -9.00 19.25 16.00
CA ALA A 546 -9.18 17.80 16.17
C ALA A 546 -9.47 17.46 17.64
N LYS A 547 -8.68 17.98 18.58
CA LYS A 547 -8.85 17.77 20.01
C LYS A 547 -10.19 18.33 20.51
N THR A 548 -10.56 19.53 20.09
CA THR A 548 -11.87 20.12 20.45
C THR A 548 -13.04 19.26 19.95
N GLN A 549 -12.97 18.73 18.73
CA GLN A 549 -14.01 17.84 18.21
C GLN A 549 -14.06 16.53 19.00
N GLU A 550 -12.91 15.95 19.37
CA GLU A 550 -12.86 14.75 20.22
C GLU A 550 -13.49 15.01 21.60
N GLU A 551 -13.10 16.08 22.29
CA GLU A 551 -13.66 16.47 23.58
C GLU A 551 -15.17 16.70 23.49
N SER A 552 -15.65 17.35 22.42
CA SER A 552 -17.08 17.57 22.19
C SER A 552 -17.86 16.24 22.03
N ILE A 553 -17.31 15.28 21.25
CA ILE A 553 -17.93 13.97 21.08
C ILE A 553 -17.97 13.21 22.41
N ARG A 554 -16.87 13.22 23.18
CA ARG A 554 -16.81 12.55 24.48
C ARG A 554 -17.81 13.17 25.46
N ALA A 555 -17.85 14.49 25.58
CA ALA A 555 -18.84 15.18 26.43
C ALA A 555 -20.27 14.87 26.04
N MET A 556 -20.56 14.75 24.74
CA MET A 556 -21.90 14.40 24.25
C MET A 556 -22.29 12.96 24.59
N LEU A 557 -21.38 11.98 24.41
CA LEU A 557 -21.66 10.55 24.53
C LEU A 557 -21.38 9.98 25.95
N ASP A 558 -20.83 10.79 26.84
CA ASP A 558 -20.60 10.42 28.26
C ASP A 558 -21.89 10.62 29.09
N GLN A 559 -22.94 9.93 28.68
CA GLN A 559 -24.26 9.98 29.29
C GLN A 559 -24.74 8.55 29.56
N GLU A 560 -25.71 8.40 30.47
CA GLU A 560 -26.24 7.10 30.86
C GLU A 560 -27.27 6.54 29.86
N SER A 561 -28.09 7.42 29.28
CA SER A 561 -29.16 7.04 28.37
C SER A 561 -29.12 7.81 27.05
N ARG A 562 -29.86 7.29 26.06
CA ARG A 562 -30.07 7.96 24.79
C ARG A 562 -30.71 9.34 24.94
N ASP A 563 -31.69 9.48 25.86
CA ASP A 563 -32.41 10.74 26.07
C ASP A 563 -31.48 11.79 26.75
N ASP A 564 -30.58 11.35 27.63
CA ASP A 564 -29.56 12.21 28.20
C ASP A 564 -28.55 12.68 27.15
N VAL A 565 -28.16 11.82 26.19
CA VAL A 565 -27.31 12.24 25.05
C VAL A 565 -27.99 13.32 24.23
N LEU A 566 -29.32 13.16 23.96
CA LEU A 566 -30.09 14.10 23.13
C LEU A 566 -30.38 15.44 23.81
N SER A 567 -30.37 15.49 25.15
CA SER A 567 -30.62 16.70 25.94
C SER A 567 -29.31 17.27 26.47
N LYS A 568 -28.85 16.77 27.60
CA LYS A 568 -27.67 17.24 28.31
C LYS A 568 -26.37 17.05 27.51
N GLY A 569 -26.20 15.92 26.81
CA GLY A 569 -25.00 15.62 26.05
C GLY A 569 -24.74 16.62 24.92
N ILE A 570 -25.79 17.03 24.18
CA ILE A 570 -25.66 18.06 23.14
C ILE A 570 -25.28 19.40 23.75
N GLU A 571 -25.84 19.76 24.91
CA GLU A 571 -25.49 20.99 25.62
C GLU A 571 -24.04 20.99 26.08
N ASP A 572 -23.56 19.89 26.68
CA ASP A 572 -22.17 19.75 27.14
C ASP A 572 -21.16 19.82 25.99
N ALA A 573 -21.48 19.22 24.85
CA ALA A 573 -20.65 19.35 23.65
C ALA A 573 -20.57 20.79 23.13
N ASN A 574 -21.67 21.53 23.13
CA ASN A 574 -21.69 22.95 22.75
C ASN A 574 -20.85 23.80 23.73
N LYS A 575 -20.88 23.53 25.04
CA LYS A 575 -20.02 24.18 26.03
C LYS A 575 -18.53 24.03 25.73
N VAL A 576 -18.12 22.85 25.23
CA VAL A 576 -16.73 22.58 24.79
C VAL A 576 -16.37 23.45 23.59
N ILE A 577 -17.23 23.53 22.58
CA ILE A 577 -17.04 24.34 21.37
C ILE A 577 -16.91 25.83 21.74
N ASP A 578 -17.82 26.32 22.58
CA ASP A 578 -17.83 27.72 23.04
C ASP A 578 -16.57 28.08 23.85
N ARG A 579 -16.09 27.14 24.70
CA ARG A 579 -14.84 27.30 25.42
C ARG A 579 -13.66 27.43 24.45
N ALA A 580 -13.55 26.54 23.49
CA ALA A 580 -12.48 26.56 22.47
C ALA A 580 -12.47 27.85 21.64
N CYS A 581 -13.65 28.36 21.27
CA CYS A 581 -13.79 29.64 20.57
C CYS A 581 -13.33 30.82 21.45
N ARG A 582 -13.62 30.80 22.76
CA ARG A 582 -13.13 31.82 23.70
C ARG A 582 -11.61 31.78 23.88
N GLU A 583 -11.00 30.58 23.94
CA GLU A 583 -9.54 30.42 24.03
C GLU A 583 -8.85 30.98 22.79
N ILE A 584 -9.35 30.67 21.57
CA ILE A 584 -8.85 31.25 20.32
C ILE A 584 -8.96 32.76 20.33
N LYS A 585 -10.14 33.30 20.69
CA LYS A 585 -10.39 34.74 20.72
C LYS A 585 -9.45 35.49 21.68
N ARG A 586 -9.06 34.86 22.79
CA ARG A 586 -8.14 35.43 23.79
C ARG A 586 -6.66 35.20 23.45
N GLY A 587 -6.34 34.51 22.34
CA GLY A 587 -4.97 34.20 21.97
C GLY A 587 -4.26 33.20 22.91
N LEU A 588 -5.02 32.37 23.61
CA LEU A 588 -4.49 31.40 24.58
C LEU A 588 -4.03 30.08 23.96
N VAL A 589 -4.31 29.89 22.67
CA VAL A 589 -3.98 28.66 21.96
C VAL A 589 -2.55 28.77 21.41
N PRO A 590 -1.67 27.80 21.71
CA PRO A 590 -0.34 27.75 21.12
C PRO A 590 -0.40 27.65 19.59
N ILE A 591 0.47 28.38 18.88
CA ILE A 591 0.43 28.49 17.43
C ILE A 591 0.73 27.14 16.76
N ASP A 592 1.60 26.33 17.32
CA ASP A 592 1.92 24.98 16.84
C ASP A 592 0.71 24.02 16.87
N ALA A 593 -0.19 24.19 17.85
CA ALA A 593 -1.45 23.44 17.90
C ALA A 593 -2.45 23.84 16.79
N LEU A 594 -2.23 24.99 16.14
CA LEU A 594 -3.03 25.48 15.01
C LEU A 594 -2.44 25.11 13.63
N GLU A 595 -1.28 24.45 13.62
CA GLU A 595 -0.63 24.03 12.37
C GLU A 595 -1.42 22.97 11.64
N SER A 596 -1.70 23.23 10.36
CA SER A 596 -2.26 22.25 9.43
C SER A 596 -1.16 21.64 8.55
N LYS A 597 -1.12 20.30 8.41
CA LYS A 597 -0.09 19.58 7.65
C LYS A 597 -0.67 18.92 6.40
N THR A 598 -0.01 19.08 5.26
CA THR A 598 -0.46 18.48 3.99
C THR A 598 0.73 18.02 3.16
N ILE A 599 0.64 16.81 2.59
CA ILE A 599 1.68 16.27 1.70
C ILE A 599 1.51 16.84 0.30
N LEU A 600 2.58 17.35 -0.30
CA LEU A 600 2.62 17.75 -1.70
C LEU A 600 2.57 16.52 -2.62
N ARG A 601 1.53 16.41 -3.41
CA ARG A 601 1.38 15.33 -4.41
C ARG A 601 2.08 15.61 -5.74
N ARG A 602 2.45 16.86 -5.99
CA ARG A 602 3.10 17.37 -7.22
C ARG A 602 4.09 18.47 -6.83
N LYS A 603 4.99 18.84 -7.74
CA LYS A 603 5.77 20.07 -7.58
C LYS A 603 4.83 21.28 -7.45
N PRO A 604 5.12 22.29 -6.59
CA PRO A 604 4.24 23.45 -6.39
C PRO A 604 3.82 24.12 -7.70
N SER A 605 4.75 24.31 -8.65
CA SER A 605 4.50 24.90 -9.96
C SER A 605 3.51 24.13 -10.86
N LYS A 606 3.21 22.86 -10.53
CA LYS A 606 2.27 22.02 -11.31
C LYS A 606 0.84 22.02 -10.76
N TYR A 607 0.56 22.78 -9.70
CA TYR A 607 -0.81 22.94 -9.20
C TYR A 607 -1.55 24.03 -9.97
N LYS A 608 -2.78 23.71 -10.41
CA LYS A 608 -3.64 24.71 -11.09
C LYS A 608 -4.22 25.74 -10.12
N ALA A 609 -4.46 25.36 -8.86
CA ALA A 609 -5.00 26.24 -7.83
C ALA A 609 -3.96 26.45 -6.72
N ARG A 610 -3.84 27.68 -6.25
CA ARG A 610 -2.99 28.04 -5.11
C ARG A 610 -3.69 27.74 -3.80
N LEU A 611 -3.68 26.45 -3.43
CA LEU A 611 -4.17 25.97 -2.16
C LEU A 611 -3.23 26.43 -1.01
N PRO A 612 -3.69 26.49 0.24
CA PRO A 612 -2.87 26.97 1.37
C PRO A 612 -1.49 26.30 1.48
N HIS A 613 -1.42 24.97 1.40
CA HIS A 613 -0.15 24.23 1.43
C HIS A 613 0.74 24.48 0.20
N VAL A 614 0.15 24.81 -0.95
CA VAL A 614 0.94 25.15 -2.15
C VAL A 614 1.56 26.55 -1.99
N ALA A 615 0.79 27.50 -1.50
CA ALA A 615 1.30 28.86 -1.22
C ALA A 615 2.40 28.81 -0.14
N ALA A 616 2.24 27.97 0.89
CA ALA A 616 3.28 27.78 1.92
C ALA A 616 4.55 27.16 1.33
N ALA A 617 4.43 26.14 0.46
CA ALA A 617 5.57 25.52 -0.21
C ALA A 617 6.28 26.48 -1.16
N GLU A 618 5.53 27.29 -1.92
CA GLU A 618 6.13 28.32 -2.79
C GLU A 618 6.86 29.38 -1.96
N ALA A 619 6.32 29.79 -0.79
CA ALA A 619 6.98 30.72 0.11
C ALA A 619 8.29 30.13 0.70
N LEU A 620 8.30 28.83 1.06
CA LEU A 620 9.50 28.14 1.50
C LEU A 620 10.56 28.09 0.37
N ASN A 621 10.15 27.78 -0.86
CA ASN A 621 11.06 27.76 -2.00
C ASN A 621 11.65 29.14 -2.32
N ILE A 622 10.89 30.22 -2.16
CA ILE A 622 11.38 31.60 -2.30
C ILE A 622 12.45 31.91 -1.23
N ASN A 623 12.29 31.33 -0.03
CA ASN A 623 13.23 31.48 1.06
C ASN A 623 14.46 30.50 0.97
N GLY A 624 14.63 29.81 -0.17
CA GLY A 624 15.81 28.98 -0.44
C GLY A 624 15.63 27.49 -0.11
N LEU A 625 14.49 27.07 0.45
CA LEU A 625 14.20 25.66 0.73
C LEU A 625 13.68 24.95 -0.52
N ASP A 626 14.29 23.83 -0.94
CA ASP A 626 13.81 23.04 -2.09
C ASP A 626 12.68 22.09 -1.67
N VAL A 627 11.46 22.59 -1.70
CA VAL A 627 10.28 21.82 -1.29
C VAL A 627 9.51 21.34 -2.52
N GLY A 628 9.36 20.02 -2.64
CA GLY A 628 8.77 19.38 -3.82
C GLY A 628 7.77 18.27 -3.50
N LYS A 629 7.51 17.43 -4.51
CA LYS A 629 6.61 16.28 -4.37
C LYS A 629 7.08 15.33 -3.26
N GLY A 630 6.17 15.00 -2.34
CA GLY A 630 6.42 14.09 -1.21
C GLY A 630 6.65 14.83 0.12
N ASN A 631 7.08 16.08 0.10
CA ASN A 631 7.28 16.83 1.33
C ASN A 631 5.96 17.14 2.05
N VAL A 632 6.01 17.09 3.38
CA VAL A 632 4.91 17.50 4.27
C VAL A 632 5.05 18.99 4.53
N ILE A 633 4.04 19.77 4.18
CA ILE A 633 4.01 21.21 4.36
C ILE A 633 3.11 21.56 5.54
N GLY A 634 3.71 22.15 6.57
CA GLY A 634 3.00 22.78 7.69
C GLY A 634 2.71 24.24 7.39
N TYR A 635 1.52 24.70 7.76
CA TYR A 635 1.12 26.11 7.62
C TYR A 635 0.06 26.50 8.64
N VAL A 636 0.01 27.81 8.94
CA VAL A 636 -0.97 28.46 9.81
C VAL A 636 -1.67 29.56 9.05
N TYR A 637 -2.98 29.72 9.26
CA TYR A 637 -3.74 30.86 8.71
C TYR A 637 -3.42 32.12 9.51
N VAL A 638 -3.04 33.19 8.82
CA VAL A 638 -2.70 34.51 9.42
C VAL A 638 -3.68 35.61 8.98
N ASP A 639 -4.24 35.54 7.76
CA ASP A 639 -5.28 36.41 7.22
C ASP A 639 -6.05 35.68 6.11
N ALA A 640 -6.94 34.75 6.50
CA ALA A 640 -7.56 33.80 5.59
C ALA A 640 -8.41 34.44 4.48
N ASP A 641 -8.94 35.65 4.72
CA ASP A 641 -9.81 36.37 3.80
C ASP A 641 -9.02 37.33 2.87
N HIS A 642 -7.68 37.41 2.99
CA HIS A 642 -6.83 38.26 2.16
C HIS A 642 -6.91 37.87 0.67
N LYS A 643 -6.92 38.87 -0.24
CA LYS A 643 -6.99 38.64 -1.72
C LYS A 643 -5.78 37.86 -2.23
N ASN A 644 -4.57 38.15 -1.76
CA ASN A 644 -3.35 37.46 -2.15
C ASN A 644 -3.21 36.13 -1.37
N PRO A 645 -3.18 34.96 -2.04
CA PRO A 645 -3.03 33.65 -1.38
C PRO A 645 -1.81 33.54 -0.46
N PHE A 646 -0.69 34.18 -0.79
CA PHE A 646 0.54 34.16 0.02
C PHE A 646 0.41 34.89 1.36
N ARG A 647 -0.51 35.86 1.48
CA ARG A 647 -0.77 36.56 2.72
C ARG A 647 -1.83 35.88 3.59
N ARG A 648 -2.53 34.86 3.06
CA ARG A 648 -3.53 34.09 3.82
C ARG A 648 -2.94 33.18 4.85
N ILE A 649 -1.70 32.74 4.60
CA ILE A 649 -1.02 31.71 5.39
C ILE A 649 0.42 32.12 5.68
N SER A 650 1.02 31.50 6.68
CA SER A 650 2.46 31.46 6.90
C SER A 650 2.93 30.03 7.00
N PRO A 651 4.09 29.66 6.41
CA PRO A 651 4.70 28.37 6.69
C PRO A 651 4.91 28.14 8.19
N ALA A 652 4.86 26.90 8.65
CA ALA A 652 5.11 26.56 10.05
C ALA A 652 6.52 27.02 10.48
N GLY A 653 6.63 27.51 11.72
CA GLY A 653 7.88 28.05 12.25
C GLY A 653 8.16 29.53 11.93
N TYR A 654 7.47 30.12 10.94
CA TYR A 654 7.71 31.51 10.52
C TYR A 654 6.64 32.50 11.02
N GLN A 655 5.61 32.06 11.70
CA GLN A 655 4.48 32.86 12.14
C GLN A 655 4.67 33.41 13.56
N LYS A 656 4.16 34.63 13.79
CA LYS A 656 4.08 35.27 15.14
C LYS A 656 2.64 35.44 15.62
N ASN A 657 1.65 35.30 14.71
CA ASN A 657 0.23 35.48 14.99
C ASN A 657 -0.60 34.53 14.15
N PHE A 658 -1.90 34.45 14.40
CA PHE A 658 -2.84 33.64 13.66
C PHE A 658 -4.18 34.35 13.45
N ASP A 659 -4.95 33.92 12.44
CA ASP A 659 -6.30 34.41 12.17
C ASP A 659 -7.33 33.76 13.11
N ALA A 660 -7.61 34.42 14.23
CA ALA A 660 -8.56 33.92 15.24
C ALA A 660 -9.96 33.68 14.65
N LYS A 661 -10.44 34.55 13.74
CA LYS A 661 -11.74 34.42 13.09
C LYS A 661 -11.83 33.16 12.23
N LYS A 662 -10.76 32.85 11.50
CA LYS A 662 -10.67 31.64 10.69
C LYS A 662 -10.69 30.39 11.56
N TYR A 663 -9.90 30.34 12.63
CA TYR A 663 -9.84 29.18 13.52
C TYR A 663 -11.12 28.98 14.32
N MET A 664 -11.80 30.04 14.77
CA MET A 664 -13.13 29.91 15.37
C MET A 664 -14.12 29.28 14.38
N ARG A 665 -14.15 29.74 13.12
CA ARG A 665 -14.99 29.11 12.08
C ARG A 665 -14.67 27.61 11.89
N LEU A 666 -13.38 27.22 11.92
CA LEU A 666 -13.00 25.81 11.77
C LEU A 666 -13.49 24.96 12.97
N VAL A 667 -13.43 25.49 14.18
CA VAL A 667 -13.97 24.83 15.39
C VAL A 667 -15.49 24.70 15.31
N GLU A 668 -16.19 25.77 14.95
CA GLU A 668 -17.66 25.78 14.78
C GLU A 668 -18.10 24.81 13.68
N GLU A 669 -17.40 24.79 12.52
CA GLU A 669 -17.68 23.85 11.41
C GLU A 669 -17.46 22.40 11.86
N ALA A 670 -16.41 22.10 12.62
CA ALA A 670 -16.12 20.77 13.15
C ALA A 670 -17.21 20.35 14.17
N GLY A 671 -17.61 21.22 15.07
CA GLY A 671 -18.71 21.01 15.99
C GLY A 671 -20.04 20.81 15.27
N ARG A 672 -20.40 21.72 14.35
CA ARG A 672 -21.62 21.58 13.54
C ARG A 672 -21.67 20.26 12.77
N SER A 673 -20.51 19.79 12.27
CA SER A 673 -20.45 18.56 11.47
C SER A 673 -20.90 17.31 12.23
N ILE A 674 -20.63 17.23 13.54
CA ILE A 674 -21.04 16.13 14.40
C ILE A 674 -22.49 16.28 14.91
N MET A 675 -23.01 17.50 14.96
CA MET A 675 -24.37 17.82 15.41
C MET A 675 -25.44 17.73 14.30
N LEU A 676 -25.05 17.58 13.04
CA LEU A 676 -25.95 17.58 11.87
C LEU A 676 -27.21 16.71 12.02
N PRO A 677 -27.17 15.48 12.59
CA PRO A 677 -28.36 14.65 12.75
C PRO A 677 -29.41 15.24 13.70
N PHE A 678 -28.98 16.05 14.65
CA PHE A 678 -29.81 16.62 15.72
C PHE A 678 -30.42 17.96 15.31
N LEU A 679 -29.64 18.80 14.62
CA LEU A 679 -30.06 20.14 14.16
C LEU A 679 -31.27 20.09 13.22
N LYS A 680 -31.38 19.07 12.36
CA LYS A 680 -32.49 18.92 11.43
C LYS A 680 -33.82 18.58 12.14
N LYS A 681 -33.78 17.78 13.19
CA LYS A 681 -34.99 17.46 13.99
C LYS A 681 -35.51 18.70 14.71
N GLU A 682 -34.67 19.58 15.18
CA GLU A 682 -35.10 20.86 15.78
C GLU A 682 -35.71 21.81 14.76
N GLU A 683 -35.14 21.92 13.55
CA GLU A 683 -35.71 22.74 12.47
C GLU A 683 -37.06 22.20 11.98
N GLU A 684 -37.22 20.88 11.88
CA GLU A 684 -38.51 20.25 11.54
C GLU A 684 -39.53 20.41 12.68
N ALA A 685 -39.13 20.22 13.94
CA ALA A 685 -40.00 20.45 15.10
C ALA A 685 -40.39 21.93 15.20
N ARG A 686 -39.52 22.87 14.98
CA ARG A 686 -39.83 24.32 14.95
C ARG A 686 -40.78 24.66 13.78
N LYS A 687 -40.63 24.06 12.62
CA LYS A 687 -41.54 24.24 11.49
C LYS A 687 -42.93 23.66 11.77
N THR A 688 -42.98 22.49 12.40
CA THR A 688 -44.24 21.85 12.80
C THR A 688 -44.97 22.67 13.88
N ALA A 689 -44.23 23.08 14.91
CA ALA A 689 -44.75 23.96 15.96
C ALA A 689 -45.23 25.34 15.42
N SER A 690 -44.48 25.89 14.45
CA SER A 690 -44.88 27.12 13.74
C SER A 690 -46.14 26.91 12.89
N LEU A 691 -46.32 25.77 12.26
CA LEU A 691 -47.53 25.42 11.51
C LEU A 691 -48.70 25.16 12.44
N GLU A 692 -48.52 24.48 13.56
CA GLU A 692 -49.55 24.24 14.56
C GLU A 692 -50.01 25.56 15.23
N SER A 693 -49.09 26.50 15.47
CA SER A 693 -49.46 27.82 15.99
C SER A 693 -50.22 28.70 14.97
N PHE A 694 -50.15 28.37 13.68
CA PHE A 694 -50.94 29.04 12.62
C PHE A 694 -52.34 28.46 12.45
N PHE A 695 -52.56 27.21 12.86
CA PHE A 695 -53.85 26.53 12.74
C PHE A 695 -54.67 26.49 14.05
N ASN A 696 -54.08 26.86 15.20
CA ASN A 696 -54.75 27.06 16.49
C ASN A 696 -54.40 28.45 17.03
N PRO A 697 -55.20 29.53 16.73
CA PRO A 697 -55.06 30.84 17.31
C PRO A 697 -55.46 30.93 18.80
#